data_bf5489bfaa2b779d4b44aff539309a9f
#
_entry.id   bf5489bfaa2b779d4b44aff539309a9f
#
_cell.length_a   1.000
_cell.length_b   1.000
_cell.length_c   1.000
_cell.angle_alpha   90.00
_cell.angle_beta   90.00
_cell.angle_gamma   90.00
#
_symmetry.space_group_name_H-M   'P 1'
#
loop_
_entity.id
_entity.type
_entity.pdbx_description
1 polymer ?
#
loop_
_entity_poly.entity_id
_entity_poly.type
_entity_poly.pdbx_seq_one_letter_code
_entity_poly.pdbx_strand_id
1 'polypeptide(L)'
;MSAVSQSMTEISEKEQPLWQVWSAEECDAGLTVETVGENLILQKKAKLTADSEEGRDFRAMYAGDGNHTDETLRWSSENDWENNDHWLMADFGEPVSIGAVRIYWERTNAKSYALEYSQDKENWQQASVFEEAPEQKEQQIVLNEPVEARYFRLHVTDVLKEESDLSLYYQNVSVQELEVYGQLEDCFVVETPVIEAGSRRMLELPTVPEPYSISFGGADYDVLVNMDGKITDTIADTQVELGFILEKDGEMQELPGIQTKIPASERVEVDREREEVPEALSAVTLPEGFTAMEWMPASASTGAAHSDWTTRFLRVVYRDEELERTAQLFATELSGQLLQDVSVEKLPDTEKPTEGDIVLNFRKAVGDGKEWTQTLGDEGYELNLEAESPGVISISARTKRGVRWGCVALGQLWEKSEGQLPAGVLRDYPAWSVRGFGIDVGRRPVSLELLYRIAEELSKHQMNTLQIHLNDNQIISQSDYDGTKEGARQLYAGFRLESDVRNKAGQSITSQDLYYSKEEFAQFIEDAAVMGVEVVPEIDTPAHSLALTKVFPKLGLSGDPESVDQLDLSNPAAQKLAETIWSEYLIESDAFSGTGTVHIGMDEYFGNQKAFVDYMKALSDYVAEAAPEKTIRMWGSLSKTGQDYSGLSRKIQLQVWDTDWTDPQEMYDAGFSVINSLSSSLYLIPGGGYDRLDLDFLEKKWQPNVFETQERTWELPRWSSRTLGACYMLWNDYASQDGNEITEDGLFERFAEPLDILARKLWK
;
A
#
# COMPACT_ATOMS: atom_id res chain seq x y z
N MET A 1 -29.61 -26.01 -35.18
CA MET A 1 -28.58 -25.51 -36.10
C MET A 1 -28.94 -24.10 -36.50
N SER A 2 -28.16 -23.19 -36.27
CA SER A 2 -28.09 -21.74 -36.49
C SER A 2 -28.20 -20.91 -35.22
N ALA A 3 -27.19 -20.09 -35.05
CA ALA A 3 -26.94 -19.07 -34.02
C ALA A 3 -25.99 -19.51 -32.88
N VAL A 4 -24.79 -19.95 -33.21
CA VAL A 4 -23.59 -19.81 -32.37
C VAL A 4 -22.48 -19.37 -33.29
N SER A 5 -22.46 -18.10 -33.63
CA SER A 5 -21.34 -17.42 -34.29
C SER A 5 -21.62 -15.91 -34.18
N GLN A 6 -21.22 -15.35 -33.08
CA GLN A 6 -20.87 -13.93 -32.93
C GLN A 6 -20.67 -13.64 -31.43
N SER A 7 -19.50 -13.90 -30.95
CA SER A 7 -18.82 -13.11 -29.95
C SER A 7 -17.34 -13.51 -29.97
N MET A 8 -16.67 -13.23 -31.06
CA MET A 8 -15.25 -12.86 -30.93
C MET A 8 -15.30 -11.49 -30.28
N THR A 9 -15.10 -11.47 -29.00
CA THR A 9 -14.88 -10.27 -28.21
C THR A 9 -13.75 -9.52 -28.88
N GLU A 10 -14.03 -8.29 -29.29
CA GLU A 10 -12.99 -7.31 -29.56
C GLU A 10 -12.15 -7.24 -28.29
N ILE A 11 -10.95 -7.79 -28.33
CA ILE A 11 -9.90 -7.52 -27.35
C ILE A 11 -9.73 -6.01 -27.43
N SER A 12 -9.99 -5.29 -26.35
CA SER A 12 -9.75 -3.85 -26.29
C SER A 12 -8.27 -3.67 -26.58
N GLU A 13 -7.96 -3.09 -27.74
CA GLU A 13 -6.62 -2.66 -28.09
C GLU A 13 -6.22 -1.66 -26.98
N LYS A 14 -5.49 -2.07 -25.95
CA LYS A 14 -4.74 -1.13 -25.11
C LYS A 14 -3.80 -0.43 -26.08
N GLU A 15 -3.99 0.85 -26.28
CA GLU A 15 -3.02 1.65 -27.03
C GLU A 15 -1.73 1.59 -26.22
N GLN A 16 -0.76 0.80 -26.68
CA GLN A 16 0.58 0.80 -26.09
C GLN A 16 1.25 2.15 -26.34
N PRO A 17 2.12 2.60 -25.43
CA PRO A 17 2.81 3.88 -25.58
C PRO A 17 3.65 3.90 -26.88
N LEU A 18 3.69 5.07 -27.51
CA LEU A 18 4.50 5.33 -28.73
C LEU A 18 6.00 5.16 -28.47
N TRP A 19 6.39 5.24 -27.23
CA TRP A 19 7.76 5.03 -26.75
C TRP A 19 7.70 4.56 -25.29
N GLN A 20 8.81 4.01 -24.79
CA GLN A 20 8.91 3.64 -23.37
C GLN A 20 10.37 3.67 -22.89
N VAL A 21 10.54 3.78 -21.58
CA VAL A 21 11.84 3.57 -20.94
C VAL A 21 12.18 2.09 -21.04
N TRP A 22 13.27 1.79 -21.74
CA TRP A 22 13.79 0.44 -21.89
C TRP A 22 14.53 0.00 -20.64
N SER A 23 15.44 0.85 -20.17
CA SER A 23 16.14 0.68 -18.90
C SER A 23 16.43 2.04 -18.28
N ALA A 24 16.53 2.07 -16.95
CA ALA A 24 17.02 3.20 -16.19
C ALA A 24 17.90 2.66 -15.07
N GLU A 25 19.21 2.65 -15.30
CA GLU A 25 20.19 2.06 -14.40
C GLU A 25 20.97 3.14 -13.64
N GLU A 26 21.24 2.89 -12.36
CA GLU A 26 22.05 3.78 -11.53
C GLU A 26 23.46 3.91 -12.09
N CYS A 27 23.99 5.13 -12.07
CA CYS A 27 25.36 5.46 -12.40
C CYS A 27 25.88 6.53 -11.44
N ASP A 28 27.20 6.79 -11.46
CA ASP A 28 27.83 7.78 -10.56
C ASP A 28 27.21 9.19 -10.64
N ALA A 29 26.57 9.53 -11.77
CA ALA A 29 25.98 10.85 -12.02
C ALA A 29 24.45 10.90 -11.81
N GLY A 30 23.76 9.76 -11.64
CA GLY A 30 22.30 9.67 -11.56
C GLY A 30 21.76 8.39 -12.20
N LEU A 31 20.85 8.51 -13.16
CA LEU A 31 20.32 7.37 -13.91
C LEU A 31 20.74 7.44 -15.38
N THR A 32 21.29 6.36 -15.90
CA THR A 32 21.42 6.18 -17.36
C THR A 32 20.10 5.66 -17.89
N VAL A 33 19.40 6.45 -18.69
CA VAL A 33 18.08 6.12 -19.26
C VAL A 33 18.27 5.76 -20.73
N GLU A 34 17.76 4.59 -21.09
CA GLU A 34 17.65 4.12 -22.46
C GLU A 34 16.19 4.04 -22.87
N THR A 35 15.87 4.38 -24.11
CA THR A 35 14.47 4.42 -24.58
C THR A 35 14.31 3.65 -25.88
N VAL A 36 13.11 3.10 -26.08
CA VAL A 36 12.70 2.42 -27.31
C VAL A 36 11.38 3.00 -27.81
N GLY A 37 11.13 2.83 -29.12
CA GLY A 37 9.86 3.19 -29.74
C GLY A 37 8.78 2.12 -29.52
N GLU A 38 7.73 2.17 -30.34
CA GLU A 38 6.60 1.23 -30.26
C GLU A 38 7.02 -0.24 -30.43
N ASN A 39 6.33 -1.15 -29.76
CA ASN A 39 6.43 -2.59 -30.00
C ASN A 39 6.02 -2.92 -31.45
N LEU A 40 6.96 -3.42 -32.25
CA LEU A 40 6.76 -3.72 -33.67
C LEU A 40 5.72 -4.83 -33.92
N ILE A 41 5.52 -5.76 -32.95
CA ILE A 41 4.49 -6.79 -33.06
C ILE A 41 3.11 -6.14 -33.16
N LEU A 42 2.83 -5.20 -32.28
CA LEU A 42 1.55 -4.49 -32.25
C LEU A 42 1.45 -3.45 -33.36
N GLN A 43 2.48 -2.62 -33.53
CA GLN A 43 2.51 -1.58 -34.56
C GLN A 43 2.26 -2.14 -35.95
N LYS A 44 2.90 -3.27 -36.30
CA LYS A 44 2.77 -3.92 -37.60
C LYS A 44 1.62 -4.94 -37.66
N LYS A 45 0.92 -5.17 -36.55
CA LYS A 45 -0.08 -6.23 -36.41
C LYS A 45 0.49 -7.57 -36.85
N ALA A 46 1.68 -7.92 -36.36
CA ALA A 46 2.41 -9.11 -36.76
C ALA A 46 1.60 -10.37 -36.45
N LYS A 47 1.68 -11.35 -37.34
CA LYS A 47 1.00 -12.62 -37.10
C LYS A 47 1.92 -13.57 -36.33
N LEU A 48 1.58 -13.91 -35.10
CA LEU A 48 2.29 -14.91 -34.34
C LEU A 48 1.84 -16.33 -34.73
N THR A 49 2.79 -17.24 -34.83
CA THR A 49 2.59 -18.67 -35.03
C THR A 49 3.67 -19.45 -34.30
N ALA A 50 3.40 -20.70 -33.94
CA ALA A 50 4.33 -21.57 -33.22
C ALA A 50 4.40 -22.96 -33.90
N ASP A 51 5.38 -23.78 -33.46
CA ASP A 51 5.48 -25.21 -33.90
C ASP A 51 4.29 -26.00 -33.34
N SER A 52 3.87 -25.70 -32.10
CA SER A 52 2.80 -26.39 -31.40
C SER A 52 2.09 -25.46 -30.42
N GLU A 53 0.87 -25.82 -30.00
CA GLU A 53 0.05 -25.09 -29.03
C GLU A 53 -0.65 -26.09 -28.10
N GLU A 54 -0.47 -25.96 -26.78
CA GLU A 54 -1.00 -26.90 -25.80
C GLU A 54 -2.54 -26.91 -25.73
N GLY A 55 -3.20 -25.80 -26.05
CA GLY A 55 -4.65 -25.70 -26.00
C GLY A 55 -5.23 -24.40 -26.54
N ARG A 56 -6.52 -24.17 -26.29
CA ARG A 56 -7.22 -22.98 -26.81
C ARG A 56 -6.78 -21.69 -26.15
N ASP A 57 -6.38 -21.75 -24.89
CA ASP A 57 -6.00 -20.61 -24.08
C ASP A 57 -4.48 -20.38 -24.10
N PHE A 58 -3.72 -21.25 -24.82
CA PHE A 58 -2.26 -21.24 -24.89
C PHE A 58 -1.74 -21.12 -26.33
N ARG A 59 -2.35 -20.21 -27.09
CA ARG A 59 -2.02 -20.01 -28.51
C ARG A 59 -0.92 -18.99 -28.72
N ALA A 60 -0.16 -19.16 -29.78
CA ALA A 60 0.87 -18.21 -30.18
C ALA A 60 0.40 -16.75 -30.25
N MET A 61 -0.85 -16.51 -30.64
CA MET A 61 -1.39 -15.16 -30.78
C MET A 61 -1.47 -14.38 -29.45
N TYR A 62 -1.57 -15.06 -28.32
CA TYR A 62 -1.65 -14.42 -27.00
C TYR A 62 -0.30 -13.93 -26.49
N ALA A 63 0.81 -14.48 -27.01
CA ALA A 63 2.14 -13.98 -26.68
C ALA A 63 2.58 -12.80 -27.56
N GLY A 64 1.66 -12.01 -28.06
CA GLY A 64 1.93 -10.81 -28.86
C GLY A 64 0.69 -9.92 -28.94
N ASP A 65 -0.16 -9.97 -27.92
CA ASP A 65 -1.38 -9.16 -27.83
C ASP A 65 -1.19 -7.87 -27.00
N GLY A 66 0.01 -7.69 -26.43
CA GLY A 66 0.37 -6.54 -25.60
C GLY A 66 0.00 -6.69 -24.14
N ASN A 67 -0.35 -7.91 -23.70
CA ASN A 67 -0.76 -8.18 -22.34
C ASN A 67 0.07 -9.30 -21.70
N HIS A 68 1.11 -8.93 -20.97
CA HIS A 68 1.94 -9.84 -20.19
C HIS A 68 1.42 -10.08 -18.77
N THR A 69 0.27 -9.47 -18.39
CA THR A 69 -0.29 -9.56 -17.04
C THR A 69 -1.41 -10.59 -16.91
N ASP A 70 -1.99 -11.06 -18.03
CA ASP A 70 -3.00 -12.12 -18.02
C ASP A 70 -2.33 -13.50 -18.04
N GLU A 71 -2.20 -14.10 -16.88
CA GLU A 71 -1.58 -15.43 -16.70
C GLU A 71 -2.38 -16.56 -17.35
N THR A 72 -3.65 -16.32 -17.72
CA THR A 72 -4.51 -17.31 -18.34
C THR A 72 -4.36 -17.35 -19.87
N LEU A 73 -3.84 -16.29 -20.48
CA LEU A 73 -3.63 -16.17 -21.93
C LEU A 73 -2.13 -16.02 -22.21
N ARG A 74 -1.57 -17.01 -22.88
CA ARG A 74 -0.15 -17.06 -23.22
C ARG A 74 0.09 -18.04 -24.36
N TRP A 75 1.28 -18.10 -24.89
CA TRP A 75 1.70 -19.25 -25.67
C TRP A 75 2.32 -20.31 -24.79
N SER A 76 1.88 -21.58 -24.93
CA SER A 76 2.57 -22.76 -24.41
C SER A 76 2.71 -23.78 -25.53
N SER A 77 3.91 -24.33 -25.74
CA SER A 77 4.11 -25.42 -26.64
C SER A 77 3.40 -26.70 -26.15
N GLU A 78 3.13 -27.65 -27.03
CA GLU A 78 2.60 -28.95 -26.63
C GLU A 78 3.57 -29.66 -25.67
N ASN A 79 3.05 -30.30 -24.62
CA ASN A 79 3.87 -31.01 -23.64
C ASN A 79 4.26 -32.39 -24.18
N ASP A 80 5.26 -32.42 -25.05
CA ASP A 80 5.79 -33.66 -25.68
C ASP A 80 7.17 -34.00 -25.07
N TRP A 81 7.25 -35.09 -24.36
CA TRP A 81 8.47 -35.58 -23.69
C TRP A 81 9.61 -35.97 -24.62
N GLU A 82 9.31 -36.17 -25.89
CA GLU A 82 10.29 -36.55 -26.92
C GLU A 82 10.79 -35.34 -27.72
N ASN A 83 10.08 -34.20 -27.66
CA ASN A 83 10.42 -32.98 -28.40
C ASN A 83 10.88 -31.88 -27.44
N ASN A 84 12.11 -31.40 -27.58
CA ASN A 84 12.67 -30.25 -26.88
C ASN A 84 12.91 -29.05 -27.80
N ASP A 85 12.45 -29.12 -29.05
CA ASP A 85 12.66 -28.11 -30.10
C ASP A 85 11.34 -27.40 -30.35
N HIS A 86 11.23 -26.18 -29.86
CA HIS A 86 10.03 -25.36 -29.93
C HIS A 86 10.32 -23.95 -30.43
N TRP A 87 9.38 -23.36 -31.15
CA TRP A 87 9.56 -21.98 -31.60
C TRP A 87 8.25 -21.18 -31.58
N LEU A 88 8.39 -19.88 -31.27
CA LEU A 88 7.37 -18.83 -31.40
C LEU A 88 7.85 -17.79 -32.41
N MET A 89 7.06 -17.51 -33.46
CA MET A 89 7.48 -16.70 -34.59
C MET A 89 6.48 -15.60 -34.92
N ALA A 90 6.99 -14.39 -35.13
CA ALA A 90 6.28 -13.23 -35.67
C ALA A 90 6.53 -13.08 -37.18
N ASP A 91 5.47 -12.88 -37.95
CA ASP A 91 5.51 -12.45 -39.37
C ASP A 91 5.01 -11.00 -39.45
N PHE A 92 5.91 -10.06 -39.69
CA PHE A 92 5.59 -8.64 -39.78
C PHE A 92 4.96 -8.23 -41.12
N GLY A 93 4.83 -9.17 -42.08
CA GLY A 93 4.30 -8.91 -43.42
C GLY A 93 5.25 -8.20 -44.35
N GLU A 94 6.17 -7.42 -43.85
CA GLU A 94 7.24 -6.69 -44.56
C GLU A 94 8.54 -6.74 -43.75
N PRO A 95 9.71 -6.45 -44.33
CA PRO A 95 10.95 -6.32 -43.55
C PRO A 95 10.87 -5.15 -42.60
N VAL A 96 11.30 -5.37 -41.35
CA VAL A 96 11.44 -4.36 -40.27
C VAL A 96 12.84 -4.43 -39.69
N SER A 97 13.32 -3.32 -39.13
CA SER A 97 14.60 -3.26 -38.42
C SER A 97 14.36 -3.62 -36.97
N ILE A 98 15.05 -4.65 -36.47
CA ILE A 98 14.90 -5.18 -35.10
C ILE A 98 16.22 -4.98 -34.37
N GLY A 99 16.20 -4.29 -33.24
CA GLY A 99 17.39 -4.04 -32.40
C GLY A 99 17.23 -4.42 -30.94
N ALA A 100 16.01 -4.59 -30.44
CA ALA A 100 15.77 -4.99 -29.06
C ALA A 100 14.56 -5.91 -28.93
N VAL A 101 14.57 -6.78 -27.94
CA VAL A 101 13.54 -7.78 -27.68
C VAL A 101 13.31 -7.91 -26.18
N ARG A 102 12.06 -7.97 -25.76
CA ARG A 102 11.67 -8.29 -24.39
C ARG A 102 10.83 -9.56 -24.41
N ILE A 103 11.14 -10.48 -23.49
CA ILE A 103 10.43 -11.75 -23.37
C ILE A 103 9.90 -11.84 -21.93
N TYR A 104 8.60 -12.03 -21.80
CA TYR A 104 7.97 -12.36 -20.54
C TYR A 104 7.70 -13.86 -20.49
N TRP A 105 8.53 -14.56 -19.74
CA TRP A 105 8.45 -15.99 -19.56
C TRP A 105 7.38 -16.34 -18.51
N GLU A 106 6.49 -17.28 -18.81
CA GLU A 106 5.69 -17.88 -17.76
C GLU A 106 6.54 -18.81 -16.91
N ARG A 107 7.48 -19.54 -17.56
CA ARG A 107 8.48 -20.40 -16.91
C ARG A 107 9.86 -20.15 -17.48
N THR A 108 10.86 -20.08 -16.59
CA THR A 108 12.26 -19.89 -16.97
C THR A 108 12.96 -21.22 -17.26
N ASN A 109 12.31 -22.13 -17.98
CA ASN A 109 12.80 -23.49 -18.26
C ASN A 109 13.42 -23.68 -19.67
N ALA A 110 13.48 -22.65 -20.48
CA ALA A 110 14.17 -22.67 -21.77
C ALA A 110 15.68 -22.73 -21.55
N LYS A 111 16.28 -23.93 -21.51
CA LYS A 111 17.70 -24.12 -21.17
C LYS A 111 18.64 -23.62 -22.25
N SER A 112 18.30 -23.88 -23.53
CA SER A 112 19.06 -23.36 -24.66
C SER A 112 18.11 -22.81 -25.71
N TYR A 113 18.32 -21.56 -26.10
CA TYR A 113 17.46 -20.87 -27.04
C TYR A 113 18.21 -19.84 -27.88
N ALA A 114 17.63 -19.44 -28.98
CA ALA A 114 18.16 -18.43 -29.89
C ALA A 114 17.06 -17.48 -30.36
N LEU A 115 17.43 -16.22 -30.56
CA LEU A 115 16.66 -15.26 -31.34
C LEU A 115 17.12 -15.38 -32.80
N GLU A 116 16.21 -15.71 -33.70
CA GLU A 116 16.51 -15.96 -35.10
C GLU A 116 15.64 -15.11 -36.00
N TYR A 117 16.19 -14.76 -37.17
CA TYR A 117 15.51 -13.92 -38.13
C TYR A 117 15.65 -14.48 -39.56
N SER A 118 14.67 -14.18 -40.42
CA SER A 118 14.64 -14.63 -41.83
C SER A 118 13.85 -13.66 -42.70
N GLN A 119 14.14 -13.69 -44.01
CA GLN A 119 13.36 -12.98 -45.04
C GLN A 119 12.34 -13.90 -45.73
N ASP A 120 12.52 -15.22 -45.67
CA ASP A 120 11.80 -16.20 -46.48
C ASP A 120 11.24 -17.41 -45.72
N LYS A 121 11.45 -17.52 -44.41
CA LYS A 121 11.16 -18.67 -43.53
C LYS A 121 11.98 -19.93 -43.77
N GLU A 122 12.83 -19.94 -44.76
CA GLU A 122 13.65 -21.12 -45.14
C GLU A 122 15.09 -20.96 -44.62
N ASN A 123 15.63 -19.74 -44.77
CA ASN A 123 16.99 -19.39 -44.40
C ASN A 123 17.02 -18.56 -43.12
N TRP A 124 17.28 -19.22 -41.98
CA TRP A 124 17.35 -18.61 -40.68
C TRP A 124 18.78 -18.21 -40.32
N GLN A 125 18.92 -17.02 -39.74
CA GLN A 125 20.16 -16.49 -39.16
C GLN A 125 19.96 -16.22 -37.69
N GLN A 126 21.00 -16.39 -36.90
CA GLN A 126 20.97 -16.16 -35.47
C GLN A 126 21.31 -14.69 -35.16
N ALA A 127 20.43 -14.01 -34.40
CA ALA A 127 20.68 -12.69 -33.88
C ALA A 127 21.35 -12.75 -32.49
N SER A 128 20.91 -13.71 -31.65
CA SER A 128 21.49 -13.99 -30.34
C SER A 128 21.31 -15.46 -29.98
N VAL A 129 22.20 -16.01 -29.15
CA VAL A 129 22.16 -17.41 -28.67
C VAL A 129 22.41 -17.43 -27.16
N PHE A 130 21.63 -18.25 -26.46
CA PHE A 130 21.69 -18.45 -25.03
C PHE A 130 21.83 -19.94 -24.73
N GLU A 131 22.79 -20.32 -23.88
CA GLU A 131 23.07 -21.71 -23.48
C GLU A 131 22.66 -22.01 -22.03
N GLU A 132 22.07 -20.99 -21.35
CA GLU A 132 21.58 -21.09 -19.97
C GLU A 132 20.14 -20.56 -19.91
N ALA A 133 19.34 -21.11 -19.01
CA ALA A 133 17.96 -20.68 -18.81
C ALA A 133 17.91 -19.24 -18.28
N PRO A 134 16.85 -18.47 -18.58
CA PRO A 134 16.67 -17.14 -18.04
C PRO A 134 16.65 -17.16 -16.51
N GLU A 135 17.38 -16.22 -15.89
CA GLU A 135 17.39 -16.09 -14.42
C GLU A 135 16.09 -15.47 -13.89
N GLN A 136 15.42 -14.67 -14.73
CA GLN A 136 14.19 -13.96 -14.38
C GLN A 136 13.09 -14.17 -15.43
N LYS A 137 11.84 -14.03 -15.03
CA LYS A 137 10.69 -14.13 -15.94
C LYS A 137 10.67 -13.03 -17.00
N GLU A 138 11.09 -11.83 -16.67
CA GLU A 138 11.29 -10.76 -17.64
C GLU A 138 12.75 -10.73 -18.11
N GLN A 139 12.94 -10.78 -19.42
CA GLN A 139 14.26 -10.74 -20.03
C GLN A 139 14.33 -9.68 -21.13
N GLN A 140 15.22 -8.72 -20.96
CA GLN A 140 15.51 -7.67 -21.94
C GLN A 140 16.79 -8.02 -22.73
N ILE A 141 16.73 -7.92 -24.04
CA ILE A 141 17.85 -8.29 -24.93
C ILE A 141 18.04 -7.18 -25.95
N VAL A 142 19.18 -6.51 -25.92
CA VAL A 142 19.62 -5.60 -26.99
C VAL A 142 20.51 -6.37 -27.93
N LEU A 143 20.21 -6.36 -29.23
CA LEU A 143 21.00 -7.04 -30.24
C LEU A 143 22.31 -6.28 -30.50
N ASN A 144 23.43 -6.99 -30.71
CA ASN A 144 24.72 -6.36 -30.99
C ASN A 144 24.70 -5.43 -32.21
N GLU A 145 23.91 -5.80 -33.22
CA GLU A 145 23.63 -4.99 -34.40
C GLU A 145 22.15 -5.19 -34.77
N PRO A 146 21.41 -4.15 -35.15
CA PRO A 146 20.04 -4.30 -35.64
C PRO A 146 19.97 -5.21 -36.88
N VAL A 147 18.95 -6.05 -36.94
CA VAL A 147 18.74 -6.98 -38.06
C VAL A 147 17.51 -6.60 -38.89
N GLU A 148 17.62 -6.64 -40.19
CA GLU A 148 16.49 -6.46 -41.10
C GLU A 148 15.80 -7.78 -41.31
N ALA A 149 14.53 -7.93 -40.96
CA ALA A 149 13.80 -9.19 -41.07
C ALA A 149 12.30 -9.01 -41.30
N ARG A 150 11.70 -9.90 -42.09
CA ARG A 150 10.26 -10.06 -42.16
C ARG A 150 9.78 -11.05 -41.09
N TYR A 151 10.57 -12.10 -40.81
CA TYR A 151 10.24 -13.13 -39.83
C TYR A 151 11.26 -13.12 -38.71
N PHE A 152 10.76 -13.14 -37.48
CA PHE A 152 11.57 -13.21 -36.29
C PHE A 152 11.02 -14.28 -35.38
N ARG A 153 11.86 -15.08 -34.73
CA ARG A 153 11.41 -16.13 -33.84
C ARG A 153 12.29 -16.29 -32.61
N LEU A 154 11.64 -16.63 -31.49
CA LEU A 154 12.24 -17.28 -30.36
C LEU A 154 12.29 -18.78 -30.68
N HIS A 155 13.47 -19.38 -30.68
CA HIS A 155 13.68 -20.79 -31.00
C HIS A 155 14.37 -21.47 -29.82
N VAL A 156 13.63 -22.29 -29.05
CA VAL A 156 14.13 -23.05 -27.91
C VAL A 156 14.56 -24.44 -28.37
N THR A 157 15.81 -24.82 -28.14
CA THR A 157 16.41 -26.06 -28.59
C THR A 157 16.66 -27.10 -27.49
N ASP A 158 16.58 -26.67 -26.21
CA ASP A 158 16.62 -27.58 -25.05
C ASP A 158 15.81 -26.98 -23.89
N VAL A 159 15.09 -27.82 -23.15
CA VAL A 159 14.20 -27.43 -22.06
C VAL A 159 14.63 -28.11 -20.77
N LEU A 160 14.70 -27.36 -19.66
CA LEU A 160 14.88 -27.94 -18.33
C LEU A 160 13.62 -28.72 -17.93
N LYS A 161 13.82 -29.91 -17.37
CA LYS A 161 12.73 -30.74 -16.85
C LYS A 161 12.47 -30.35 -15.40
N GLU A 162 11.30 -29.75 -15.14
CA GLU A 162 10.86 -29.47 -13.79
C GLU A 162 10.06 -30.66 -13.24
N GLU A 163 10.49 -31.17 -12.07
CA GLU A 163 9.71 -32.10 -11.25
C GLU A 163 8.88 -31.28 -10.26
N SER A 164 7.56 -31.23 -10.45
CA SER A 164 6.68 -30.67 -9.42
C SER A 164 6.38 -31.73 -8.34
N ASP A 165 6.13 -31.32 -7.11
CA ASP A 165 5.73 -32.20 -5.99
C ASP A 165 4.43 -32.99 -6.27
N LEU A 166 3.66 -32.60 -7.27
CA LEU A 166 2.42 -33.24 -7.72
C LEU A 166 2.63 -34.33 -8.78
N SER A 167 3.86 -34.72 -9.07
CA SER A 167 4.19 -35.71 -10.12
C SER A 167 3.77 -35.30 -11.52
N LEU A 168 3.53 -34.03 -11.77
CA LEU A 168 3.31 -33.45 -13.09
C LEU A 168 4.65 -32.91 -13.60
N TYR A 169 5.16 -33.54 -14.62
CA TYR A 169 6.38 -33.08 -15.29
C TYR A 169 5.97 -32.17 -16.44
N TYR A 170 6.41 -30.91 -16.40
CA TYR A 170 6.23 -29.99 -17.50
C TYR A 170 7.51 -29.93 -18.33
N GLN A 171 7.36 -30.13 -19.63
CA GLN A 171 8.46 -30.09 -20.60
C GLN A 171 8.14 -29.16 -21.75
N ASN A 172 7.10 -28.38 -21.60
CA ASN A 172 6.70 -27.35 -22.57
C ASN A 172 7.37 -26.01 -22.27
N VAL A 173 7.53 -25.21 -23.32
CA VAL A 173 7.95 -23.82 -23.23
C VAL A 173 6.70 -22.95 -23.11
N SER A 174 6.74 -21.93 -22.24
CA SER A 174 5.62 -21.04 -22.06
C SER A 174 6.07 -19.58 -21.97
N VAL A 175 5.46 -18.72 -22.80
CA VAL A 175 5.77 -17.30 -22.95
C VAL A 175 4.48 -16.51 -22.82
N GLN A 176 4.43 -15.58 -21.86
CA GLN A 176 3.30 -14.69 -21.68
C GLN A 176 3.26 -13.64 -22.78
N GLU A 177 4.41 -12.98 -23.05
CA GLU A 177 4.48 -11.97 -24.09
C GLU A 177 5.88 -11.97 -24.74
N LEU A 178 5.91 -11.71 -26.02
CA LEU A 178 7.10 -11.45 -26.84
C LEU A 178 6.95 -10.06 -27.44
N GLU A 179 7.80 -9.14 -27.02
CA GLU A 179 7.84 -7.79 -27.58
C GLU A 179 9.09 -7.62 -28.45
N VAL A 180 8.93 -6.98 -29.58
CA VAL A 180 10.02 -6.74 -30.53
C VAL A 180 10.07 -5.26 -30.87
N TYR A 181 11.26 -4.67 -30.75
CA TYR A 181 11.48 -3.25 -30.94
C TYR A 181 12.52 -2.98 -32.02
N GLY A 182 12.53 -1.75 -32.52
CA GLY A 182 13.61 -1.26 -33.35
C GLY A 182 14.93 -1.22 -32.56
N GLN A 183 15.82 -0.31 -32.87
CA GLN A 183 16.98 -0.07 -32.02
C GLN A 183 16.59 0.82 -30.83
N LEU A 184 17.47 0.88 -29.81
CA LEU A 184 17.35 1.92 -28.79
C LEU A 184 17.34 3.29 -29.48
N GLU A 185 16.39 4.15 -29.10
CA GLU A 185 16.23 5.47 -29.75
C GLU A 185 17.20 6.48 -29.18
N ASP A 186 17.23 6.58 -27.86
CA ASP A 186 18.04 7.54 -27.12
C ASP A 186 18.67 6.88 -25.88
N CYS A 187 19.86 7.38 -25.52
CA CYS A 187 20.56 7.05 -24.28
C CYS A 187 21.12 8.34 -23.70
N PHE A 188 20.72 8.69 -22.47
CA PHE A 188 21.16 9.90 -21.79
C PHE A 188 21.17 9.71 -20.28
N VAL A 189 21.79 10.65 -19.56
CA VAL A 189 21.85 10.62 -18.08
C VAL A 189 20.88 11.65 -17.52
N VAL A 190 20.02 11.20 -16.62
CA VAL A 190 19.23 12.05 -15.72
C VAL A 190 20.07 12.27 -14.47
N GLU A 191 20.67 13.45 -14.35
CA GLU A 191 21.62 13.75 -13.27
C GLU A 191 20.91 13.82 -11.91
N THR A 192 21.60 13.31 -10.87
CA THR A 192 21.15 13.46 -9.48
C THR A 192 21.06 14.94 -9.11
N PRO A 193 19.90 15.44 -8.66
CA PRO A 193 19.77 16.82 -8.20
C PRO A 193 20.71 17.11 -7.02
N VAL A 194 21.51 18.15 -7.13
CA VAL A 194 22.36 18.62 -6.05
C VAL A 194 21.61 19.67 -5.24
N ILE A 195 21.36 19.37 -3.97
CA ILE A 195 20.69 20.29 -3.06
C ILE A 195 21.74 21.04 -2.24
N GLU A 196 21.83 22.35 -2.44
CA GLU A 196 22.77 23.18 -1.68
C GLU A 196 22.21 23.53 -0.29
N ALA A 197 23.12 23.79 0.67
CA ALA A 197 22.74 24.29 1.98
C ALA A 197 22.14 25.71 1.87
N GLY A 198 21.10 26.00 2.67
CA GLY A 198 20.47 27.32 2.68
C GLY A 198 18.98 27.23 3.05
N SER A 199 18.33 28.39 3.23
CA SER A 199 16.90 28.48 3.48
C SER A 199 16.10 28.73 2.19
N ARG A 200 14.80 28.32 2.14
CA ARG A 200 13.89 28.48 1.02
C ARG A 200 14.33 27.76 -0.25
N ARG A 201 14.80 26.57 -0.09
CA ARG A 201 15.27 25.73 -1.19
C ARG A 201 14.09 25.23 -2.03
N MET A 202 14.29 25.26 -3.35
CA MET A 202 13.39 24.61 -4.31
C MET A 202 14.23 23.57 -5.06
N LEU A 203 13.61 22.46 -5.37
CA LEU A 203 14.20 21.41 -6.19
C LEU A 203 14.44 21.95 -7.60
N GLU A 204 15.67 21.89 -8.07
CA GLU A 204 15.99 22.13 -9.47
C GLU A 204 15.88 20.80 -10.23
N LEU A 205 15.05 20.79 -11.29
CA LEU A 205 14.83 19.59 -12.07
C LEU A 205 16.06 19.26 -12.91
N PRO A 206 16.40 17.97 -13.06
CA PRO A 206 17.43 17.54 -14.00
C PRO A 206 17.13 18.02 -15.41
N THR A 207 18.17 18.20 -16.21
CA THR A 207 18.03 18.55 -17.63
C THR A 207 18.03 17.28 -18.46
N VAL A 208 17.06 17.18 -19.37
CA VAL A 208 16.95 16.06 -20.33
C VAL A 208 17.04 16.58 -21.77
N PRO A 209 17.46 15.77 -22.75
CA PRO A 209 17.54 16.20 -24.13
C PRO A 209 16.13 16.37 -24.74
N GLU A 210 16.02 17.28 -25.75
CA GLU A 210 14.84 17.32 -26.58
C GLU A 210 14.73 16.03 -27.40
N PRO A 211 13.51 15.43 -27.56
CA PRO A 211 12.18 16.01 -27.31
C PRO A 211 11.60 15.69 -25.92
N TYR A 212 12.38 15.15 -24.99
CA TYR A 212 11.90 14.81 -23.67
C TYR A 212 11.74 16.05 -22.78
N SER A 213 10.77 15.97 -21.86
CA SER A 213 10.67 16.85 -20.70
C SER A 213 10.61 16.02 -19.42
N ILE A 214 10.98 16.62 -18.28
CA ILE A 214 10.99 15.94 -16.99
C ILE A 214 10.22 16.74 -15.95
N SER A 215 9.45 16.06 -15.13
CA SER A 215 8.71 16.66 -14.02
C SER A 215 8.99 15.90 -12.71
N PHE A 216 8.75 16.57 -11.59
CA PHE A 216 8.89 15.97 -10.28
C PHE A 216 7.65 15.12 -9.97
N GLY A 217 7.84 13.86 -9.62
CA GLY A 217 6.78 12.90 -9.30
C GLY A 217 6.49 12.79 -7.80
N GLY A 218 7.47 13.10 -6.94
CA GLY A 218 7.34 13.02 -5.49
C GLY A 218 8.64 12.65 -4.79
N ALA A 219 8.54 12.44 -3.48
CA ALA A 219 9.65 11.96 -2.63
C ALA A 219 9.15 10.90 -1.64
N ASP A 220 10.03 10.03 -1.19
CA ASP A 220 9.72 9.01 -0.18
C ASP A 220 9.31 9.61 1.18
N TYR A 221 9.74 10.85 1.43
CA TYR A 221 9.30 11.68 2.54
C TYR A 221 8.79 13.02 2.01
N ASP A 222 7.49 13.14 1.84
CA ASP A 222 6.84 14.35 1.33
C ASP A 222 7.00 15.56 2.26
N VAL A 223 7.32 15.33 3.52
CA VAL A 223 7.67 16.36 4.50
C VAL A 223 9.04 16.98 4.21
N LEU A 224 9.94 16.27 3.54
CA LEU A 224 11.27 16.76 3.16
C LEU A 224 11.25 17.50 1.84
N VAL A 225 10.56 16.95 0.85
CA VAL A 225 10.35 17.60 -0.47
C VAL A 225 8.89 17.43 -0.85
N ASN A 226 8.12 18.50 -0.78
CA ASN A 226 6.70 18.44 -1.10
C ASN A 226 6.45 18.40 -2.62
N MET A 227 5.21 18.10 -3.04
CA MET A 227 4.82 18.00 -4.45
C MET A 227 5.08 19.29 -5.28
N ASP A 228 5.23 20.45 -4.65
CA ASP A 228 5.64 21.69 -5.30
C ASP A 228 7.16 21.80 -5.46
N GLY A 229 7.93 20.82 -5.05
CA GLY A 229 9.41 20.80 -5.05
C GLY A 229 10.03 21.68 -3.96
N LYS A 230 9.25 22.11 -2.97
CA LYS A 230 9.77 22.89 -1.84
C LYS A 230 10.49 21.97 -0.87
N ILE A 231 11.75 22.30 -0.59
CA ILE A 231 12.63 21.53 0.31
C ILE A 231 12.56 22.09 1.71
N THR A 232 12.38 21.19 2.67
CA THR A 232 12.35 21.49 4.10
C THR A 232 13.73 21.80 4.65
N ASP A 233 13.78 22.68 5.65
CA ASP A 233 14.99 22.91 6.45
C ASP A 233 15.21 21.74 7.42
N THR A 234 16.26 20.97 7.19
CA THR A 234 16.67 19.83 8.02
C THR A 234 17.66 20.25 9.10
N ILE A 235 17.63 19.59 10.26
CA ILE A 235 18.59 19.84 11.38
C ILE A 235 19.89 19.05 11.24
N ALA A 236 19.85 17.98 10.43
CA ALA A 236 21.01 17.15 10.09
C ALA A 236 21.00 16.86 8.58
N ASP A 237 22.11 16.39 8.05
CA ASP A 237 22.18 15.87 6.69
C ASP A 237 21.23 14.67 6.59
N THR A 238 20.26 14.73 5.65
CA THR A 238 19.18 13.75 5.55
C THR A 238 19.09 13.18 4.14
N GLN A 239 19.02 11.86 4.01
CA GLN A 239 18.83 11.18 2.72
C GLN A 239 17.35 11.24 2.32
N VAL A 240 17.11 11.37 1.02
CA VAL A 240 15.75 11.36 0.43
C VAL A 240 15.82 10.72 -0.96
N GLU A 241 14.79 9.95 -1.29
CA GLU A 241 14.56 9.43 -2.63
C GLU A 241 13.61 10.33 -3.39
N LEU A 242 14.02 10.80 -4.57
CA LEU A 242 13.23 11.66 -5.45
C LEU A 242 12.77 10.88 -6.67
N GLY A 243 11.48 10.96 -6.96
CA GLY A 243 10.86 10.39 -8.14
C GLY A 243 10.70 11.42 -9.25
N PHE A 244 10.94 10.99 -10.49
CA PHE A 244 10.77 11.82 -11.68
C PHE A 244 9.93 11.12 -12.72
N ILE A 245 9.23 11.93 -13.51
CA ILE A 245 8.39 11.48 -14.61
C ILE A 245 8.96 12.09 -15.89
N LEU A 246 9.31 11.23 -16.82
CA LEU A 246 9.78 11.60 -18.16
C LEU A 246 8.59 11.67 -19.11
N GLU A 247 8.49 12.72 -19.93
CA GLU A 247 7.42 12.91 -20.88
C GLU A 247 7.98 13.13 -22.31
N LYS A 248 7.36 12.49 -23.30
CA LYS A 248 7.60 12.70 -24.72
C LYS A 248 6.30 12.48 -25.49
N ASP A 249 5.96 13.39 -26.40
CA ASP A 249 4.77 13.31 -27.26
C ASP A 249 3.43 13.17 -26.51
N GLY A 250 3.38 13.64 -25.24
CA GLY A 250 2.19 13.58 -24.38
C GLY A 250 2.06 12.29 -23.59
N GLU A 251 3.00 11.36 -23.72
CA GLU A 251 3.10 10.14 -22.93
C GLU A 251 4.11 10.29 -21.81
N MET A 252 3.78 9.78 -20.64
CA MET A 252 4.55 9.90 -19.40
C MET A 252 5.07 8.52 -18.96
N GLN A 253 6.34 8.48 -18.56
CA GLN A 253 7.00 7.29 -18.02
C GLN A 253 7.65 7.64 -16.68
N GLU A 254 7.36 6.87 -15.64
CA GLU A 254 8.00 7.02 -14.34
C GLU A 254 9.41 6.46 -14.38
N LEU A 255 10.35 7.15 -13.72
CA LEU A 255 11.72 6.69 -13.56
C LEU A 255 11.90 6.06 -12.17
N PRO A 256 12.88 5.15 -12.01
CA PRO A 256 13.32 4.73 -10.68
C PRO A 256 13.68 5.93 -9.79
N GLY A 257 13.51 5.79 -8.48
CA GLY A 257 13.85 6.83 -7.53
C GLY A 257 15.35 7.15 -7.54
N ILE A 258 15.70 8.43 -7.43
CA ILE A 258 17.08 8.90 -7.36
C ILE A 258 17.39 9.29 -5.92
N GLN A 259 18.38 8.63 -5.31
CA GLN A 259 18.83 8.96 -3.97
C GLN A 259 19.65 10.25 -3.97
N THR A 260 19.30 11.20 -3.11
CA THR A 260 20.07 12.43 -2.90
C THR A 260 20.12 12.81 -1.43
N LYS A 261 20.89 13.81 -1.10
CA LYS A 261 21.07 14.28 0.28
C LYS A 261 20.62 15.73 0.42
N ILE A 262 19.75 15.97 1.38
CA ILE A 262 19.42 17.31 1.85
C ILE A 262 20.43 17.69 2.93
N PRO A 263 21.32 18.66 2.71
CA PRO A 263 22.26 19.09 3.72
C PRO A 263 21.56 19.86 4.84
N ALA A 264 22.08 19.75 6.06
CA ALA A 264 21.60 20.51 7.21
C ALA A 264 21.51 22.01 6.91
N SER A 265 20.45 22.66 7.42
CA SER A 265 20.24 24.08 7.21
C SER A 265 21.32 24.93 7.87
N GLU A 266 21.90 25.90 7.13
CA GLU A 266 22.83 26.89 7.68
C GLU A 266 22.25 27.68 8.86
N ARG A 267 20.92 27.81 8.95
CA ARG A 267 20.22 28.47 10.04
C ARG A 267 20.41 27.80 11.39
N VAL A 268 20.60 26.49 11.40
CA VAL A 268 20.91 25.73 12.62
C VAL A 268 22.33 25.96 13.06
N GLU A 269 23.24 26.27 12.13
CA GLU A 269 24.64 26.61 12.41
C GLU A 269 24.82 28.07 12.83
N VAL A 270 24.02 29.01 12.32
CA VAL A 270 24.17 30.45 12.56
C VAL A 270 23.70 30.90 13.94
N ASP A 271 22.71 30.24 14.55
CA ASP A 271 22.29 30.52 15.94
C ASP A 271 23.26 29.94 16.99
N ARG A 272 24.30 29.24 16.55
CA ARG A 272 25.42 28.80 17.37
C ARG A 272 26.66 29.65 16.99
N GLU A 273 27.12 30.52 17.86
CA GLU A 273 28.50 30.94 17.79
C GLU A 273 29.35 29.66 17.67
N ARG A 274 30.08 29.51 16.57
CA ARG A 274 30.97 28.36 16.30
C ARG A 274 32.05 28.25 17.42
N GLU A 275 31.65 27.77 18.59
CA GLU A 275 32.55 27.03 19.41
C GLU A 275 32.65 25.63 18.79
N GLU A 276 33.86 25.22 18.44
CA GLU A 276 34.14 23.82 18.03
C GLU A 276 33.46 22.93 19.05
N VAL A 277 32.46 22.12 18.59
CA VAL A 277 31.74 21.19 19.47
C VAL A 277 32.79 20.31 20.12
N PRO A 278 32.98 20.35 21.44
CA PRO A 278 33.98 19.54 22.10
C PRO A 278 33.73 18.07 21.74
N GLU A 279 34.78 17.31 21.46
CA GLU A 279 34.75 15.89 21.11
C GLU A 279 33.86 15.06 22.09
N ALA A 280 33.73 15.50 23.34
CA ALA A 280 32.87 14.91 24.36
C ALA A 280 31.35 15.08 24.09
N LEU A 281 30.92 16.04 23.26
CA LEU A 281 29.51 16.28 22.94
C LEU A 281 29.10 15.74 21.56
N SER A 282 30.05 15.56 20.65
CA SER A 282 29.81 14.78 19.42
C SER A 282 29.56 13.30 19.71
N ALA A 283 29.77 12.85 20.97
CA ALA A 283 29.54 11.49 21.44
C ALA A 283 28.14 11.29 22.09
N VAL A 284 27.28 12.31 22.19
CA VAL A 284 25.92 12.15 22.71
C VAL A 284 25.05 11.51 21.62
N THR A 285 24.89 10.21 21.74
CA THR A 285 24.05 9.39 20.83
C THR A 285 22.70 9.09 21.49
N LEU A 286 21.71 8.79 20.65
CA LEU A 286 20.46 8.21 21.13
C LEU A 286 20.73 6.81 21.71
N PRO A 287 19.94 6.34 22.67
CA PRO A 287 20.07 4.99 23.25
C PRO A 287 19.98 3.90 22.15
N GLU A 288 20.64 2.77 22.40
CA GLU A 288 20.57 1.63 21.50
C GLU A 288 19.12 1.18 21.24
N GLY A 289 18.78 0.96 19.98
CA GLY A 289 17.44 0.57 19.54
C GLY A 289 16.39 1.69 19.56
N PHE A 290 16.78 2.95 19.83
CA PHE A 290 15.95 4.11 19.55
C PHE A 290 16.48 4.81 18.29
N THR A 291 15.59 5.09 17.35
CA THR A 291 15.96 5.72 16.09
C THR A 291 15.05 6.90 15.80
N ALA A 292 15.60 7.94 15.21
CA ALA A 292 14.86 9.08 14.71
C ALA A 292 15.43 9.49 13.36
N MET A 293 14.65 10.23 12.58
CA MET A 293 15.08 10.72 11.28
C MET A 293 16.20 11.73 11.42
N GLU A 294 16.10 12.65 12.39
CA GLU A 294 17.08 13.67 12.66
C GLU A 294 17.42 13.75 14.15
N TRP A 295 18.70 13.82 14.47
CA TRP A 295 19.18 14.04 15.82
C TRP A 295 20.29 15.11 15.85
N MET A 296 20.13 16.09 16.71
CA MET A 296 21.11 17.13 16.94
C MET A 296 21.38 17.25 18.44
N PRO A 297 22.55 16.81 18.97
CA PRO A 297 22.90 16.96 20.35
C PRO A 297 23.02 18.44 20.77
N ALA A 298 22.68 18.75 22.02
CA ALA A 298 22.86 20.08 22.58
C ALA A 298 24.33 20.49 22.59
N SER A 299 24.58 21.81 22.48
CA SER A 299 25.96 22.34 22.55
C SER A 299 26.52 22.31 23.99
N ALA A 300 27.87 22.31 24.11
CA ALA A 300 28.56 22.32 25.40
C ALA A 300 28.19 23.51 26.30
N SER A 301 27.70 24.59 25.71
CA SER A 301 27.28 25.80 26.45
C SER A 301 25.98 25.64 27.22
N THR A 302 25.19 24.60 26.95
CA THR A 302 23.86 24.40 27.54
C THR A 302 23.83 23.49 28.77
N GLY A 303 24.91 22.79 29.14
CA GLY A 303 24.98 21.97 30.35
C GLY A 303 25.47 20.52 30.12
N ALA A 304 24.92 19.58 30.90
CA ALA A 304 25.31 18.18 30.84
C ALA A 304 24.84 17.50 29.53
N ALA A 305 25.63 16.54 29.03
CA ALA A 305 25.26 15.73 27.86
C ALA A 305 24.01 14.87 28.07
N HIS A 306 23.76 14.48 29.32
CA HIS A 306 22.57 13.74 29.76
C HIS A 306 22.03 14.38 31.03
N SER A 307 20.71 14.38 31.20
CA SER A 307 20.02 14.89 32.38
C SER A 307 19.22 13.80 33.04
N ASP A 308 19.32 13.72 34.39
CA ASP A 308 18.51 12.83 35.20
C ASP A 308 17.12 13.45 35.43
N TRP A 309 16.11 12.81 34.86
CA TRP A 309 14.72 13.23 34.98
C TRP A 309 13.97 12.43 36.03
N THR A 310 14.55 11.34 36.57
CA THR A 310 13.88 10.45 37.53
C THR A 310 13.62 11.10 38.87
N THR A 311 14.36 12.16 39.24
CA THR A 311 14.29 12.87 40.51
C THR A 311 13.44 14.13 40.44
N ARG A 312 12.89 14.50 39.30
CA ARG A 312 12.12 15.73 39.08
C ARG A 312 10.63 15.52 39.39
N PHE A 313 9.97 16.57 39.86
CA PHE A 313 8.51 16.62 39.88
C PHE A 313 8.04 16.94 38.47
N LEU A 314 7.37 15.99 37.81
CA LEU A 314 6.96 16.12 36.44
C LEU A 314 5.56 16.71 36.32
N ARG A 315 5.43 17.57 35.33
CA ARG A 315 4.16 18.18 34.96
C ARG A 315 4.03 18.24 33.45
N VAL A 316 2.95 17.67 32.88
CA VAL A 316 2.60 17.84 31.49
C VAL A 316 1.79 19.14 31.35
N VAL A 317 2.28 20.07 30.57
CA VAL A 317 1.63 21.37 30.39
C VAL A 317 1.27 21.57 28.92
N TYR A 318 0.12 22.21 28.69
CA TYR A 318 -0.35 22.53 27.34
C TYR A 318 -0.88 23.96 27.26
N ARG A 319 -0.88 24.59 26.07
CA ARG A 319 -1.43 25.93 25.86
C ARG A 319 -2.75 25.93 25.12
N ASP A 320 -2.86 25.07 24.10
CA ASP A 320 -4.06 24.93 23.28
C ASP A 320 -5.00 23.89 23.91
N GLU A 321 -6.28 24.26 24.08
CA GLU A 321 -7.31 23.39 24.68
C GLU A 321 -7.49 22.08 23.92
N GLU A 322 -7.24 22.08 22.62
CA GLU A 322 -7.31 20.87 21.80
C GLU A 322 -6.32 19.78 22.24
N LEU A 323 -5.26 20.12 23.00
CA LEU A 323 -4.26 19.19 23.51
C LEU A 323 -4.58 18.64 24.91
N GLU A 324 -5.65 19.10 25.56
CA GLU A 324 -5.98 18.69 26.92
C GLU A 324 -6.08 17.18 27.09
N ARG A 325 -6.87 16.51 26.21
CA ARG A 325 -7.04 15.05 26.27
C ARG A 325 -5.74 14.29 25.98
N THR A 326 -4.93 14.79 25.04
CA THR A 326 -3.60 14.23 24.74
C THR A 326 -2.66 14.39 25.93
N ALA A 327 -2.68 15.52 26.63
CA ALA A 327 -1.89 15.76 27.83
C ALA A 327 -2.31 14.84 28.99
N GLN A 328 -3.62 14.65 29.19
CA GLN A 328 -4.17 13.75 30.21
C GLN A 328 -3.77 12.29 29.95
N LEU A 329 -3.90 11.83 28.71
CA LEU A 329 -3.50 10.48 28.30
C LEU A 329 -2.01 10.27 28.56
N PHE A 330 -1.16 11.17 28.06
CA PHE A 330 0.29 11.06 28.22
C PHE A 330 0.72 11.12 29.71
N ALA A 331 0.15 12.00 30.52
CA ALA A 331 0.44 12.05 31.91
C ALA A 331 0.05 10.77 32.67
N THR A 332 -1.06 10.13 32.28
CA THR A 332 -1.49 8.84 32.83
C THR A 332 -0.50 7.74 32.46
N GLU A 333 -0.09 7.64 31.19
CA GLU A 333 0.90 6.68 30.72
C GLU A 333 2.24 6.86 31.45
N LEU A 334 2.70 8.11 31.52
CA LEU A 334 3.96 8.44 32.18
C LEU A 334 3.91 8.18 33.70
N SER A 335 2.78 8.44 34.33
CA SER A 335 2.57 8.11 35.75
C SER A 335 2.66 6.62 36.01
N GLY A 336 2.07 5.80 35.13
CA GLY A 336 2.17 4.35 35.22
C GLY A 336 3.59 3.83 35.01
N GLN A 337 4.31 4.40 34.03
CA GLN A 337 5.69 4.04 33.74
C GLN A 337 6.66 4.40 34.87
N LEU A 338 6.48 5.54 35.48
CA LEU A 338 7.37 6.07 36.51
C LEU A 338 6.98 5.71 37.94
N LEU A 339 5.79 5.13 38.14
CA LEU A 339 5.20 4.86 39.45
C LEU A 339 5.15 6.10 40.35
N GLN A 340 4.92 7.28 39.75
CA GLN A 340 4.72 8.56 40.44
C GLN A 340 3.63 9.39 39.75
N ASP A 341 2.96 10.26 40.49
CA ASP A 341 1.94 11.14 39.92
C ASP A 341 2.56 12.21 39.01
N VAL A 342 2.07 12.29 37.76
CA VAL A 342 2.39 13.35 36.82
C VAL A 342 1.15 14.23 36.65
N SER A 343 1.27 15.50 37.07
CA SER A 343 0.14 16.43 36.97
C SER A 343 -0.03 17.02 35.58
N VAL A 344 -1.27 17.41 35.25
CA VAL A 344 -1.60 18.09 33.99
C VAL A 344 -2.08 19.50 34.26
N GLU A 345 -1.57 20.48 33.53
CA GLU A 345 -1.97 21.88 33.73
C GLU A 345 -1.98 22.66 32.42
N LYS A 346 -3.00 23.50 32.23
CA LYS A 346 -3.03 24.48 31.15
C LYS A 346 -2.13 25.66 31.49
N LEU A 347 -1.07 25.88 30.72
CA LEU A 347 -0.13 26.96 30.89
C LEU A 347 -0.62 28.23 30.17
N PRO A 348 -0.87 29.36 30.87
CA PRO A 348 -1.22 30.61 30.23
C PRO A 348 -0.10 31.11 29.29
N ASP A 349 -0.47 31.81 28.23
CA ASP A 349 0.50 32.34 27.22
C ASP A 349 1.54 33.30 27.82
N THR A 350 1.20 33.94 28.95
CA THR A 350 2.06 34.87 29.66
C THR A 350 3.06 34.20 30.63
N GLU A 351 2.86 32.92 30.90
CA GLU A 351 3.71 32.15 31.80
C GLU A 351 4.75 31.34 31.07
N LYS A 352 5.97 31.28 31.65
CA LYS A 352 7.06 30.44 31.10
C LYS A 352 7.01 29.08 31.80
N PRO A 353 7.36 28.02 31.06
CA PRO A 353 7.52 26.69 31.67
C PRO A 353 8.67 26.73 32.67
N THR A 354 8.59 25.85 33.67
CA THR A 354 9.53 25.72 34.76
C THR A 354 10.20 24.34 34.74
N GLU A 355 11.23 24.14 35.54
CA GLU A 355 11.90 22.84 35.65
C GLU A 355 10.93 21.72 35.99
N GLY A 356 11.02 20.63 35.25
CA GLY A 356 10.10 19.47 35.34
C GLY A 356 8.91 19.54 34.39
N ASP A 357 8.75 20.63 33.63
CA ASP A 357 7.65 20.75 32.67
C ASP A 357 7.95 20.02 31.37
N ILE A 358 6.96 19.24 30.92
CA ILE A 358 6.90 18.66 29.57
C ILE A 358 5.80 19.41 28.81
N VAL A 359 6.19 20.26 27.87
CA VAL A 359 5.32 21.22 27.21
C VAL A 359 4.82 20.67 25.88
N LEU A 360 3.50 20.55 25.73
CA LEU A 360 2.86 20.16 24.47
C LEU A 360 2.45 21.41 23.68
N ASN A 361 2.92 21.52 22.45
CA ASN A 361 2.69 22.69 21.61
C ASN A 361 2.19 22.32 20.22
N PHE A 362 1.24 23.12 19.69
CA PHE A 362 1.07 23.22 18.25
C PHE A 362 2.05 24.23 17.68
N ARG A 363 2.72 23.84 16.61
CA ARG A 363 3.43 24.78 15.74
C ARG A 363 2.54 25.08 14.54
N LYS A 364 1.57 25.97 14.73
CA LYS A 364 0.80 26.56 13.64
C LYS A 364 1.72 27.48 12.85
N ALA A 365 1.59 27.51 11.51
CA ALA A 365 2.25 28.48 10.68
C ALA A 365 1.81 29.88 11.13
N VAL A 366 2.59 30.53 11.96
CA VAL A 366 2.37 31.91 12.39
C VAL A 366 3.20 32.83 11.50
N GLY A 367 2.64 33.93 11.05
CA GLY A 367 3.16 34.83 10.05
C GLY A 367 4.44 35.61 10.40
N ASP A 368 5.35 35.05 11.18
CA ASP A 368 6.65 35.64 11.54
C ASP A 368 7.82 35.20 10.66
N GLY A 369 7.53 34.50 9.57
CA GLY A 369 8.52 34.16 8.54
C GLY A 369 9.49 33.02 8.88
N LYS A 370 9.25 32.26 9.95
CA LYS A 370 10.02 31.06 10.28
C LYS A 370 9.39 29.82 9.61
N GLU A 371 9.80 29.55 8.38
CA GLU A 371 9.21 28.54 7.50
C GLU A 371 9.41 27.08 7.95
N TRP A 372 10.37 26.79 8.81
CA TRP A 372 10.68 25.43 9.25
C TRP A 372 9.55 24.75 10.05
N THR A 373 8.57 25.49 10.54
CA THR A 373 7.40 24.95 11.25
C THR A 373 6.35 24.31 10.33
N GLN A 374 6.46 24.48 9.01
CA GLN A 374 5.53 23.87 8.04
C GLN A 374 5.91 22.44 7.65
N THR A 375 7.01 21.92 8.13
CA THR A 375 7.81 20.91 7.47
C THR A 375 7.83 19.54 8.13
N LEU A 376 7.10 19.33 9.23
CA LEU A 376 7.03 18.02 9.89
C LEU A 376 5.85 17.15 9.38
N GLY A 377 5.10 17.63 8.38
CA GLY A 377 3.89 16.95 7.95
C GLY A 377 2.81 16.91 9.04
N ASP A 378 1.77 16.13 8.82
CA ASP A 378 0.66 16.03 9.78
C ASP A 378 0.97 15.08 10.95
N GLU A 379 1.89 14.16 10.77
CA GLU A 379 2.24 13.16 11.78
C GLU A 379 3.65 13.30 12.35
N GLY A 380 4.48 14.15 11.79
CA GLY A 380 5.83 14.41 12.30
C GLY A 380 5.82 15.28 13.56
N TYR A 381 6.89 15.16 14.34
CA TYR A 381 7.07 15.86 15.59
C TYR A 381 8.52 16.30 15.82
N GLU A 382 8.71 17.27 16.72
CA GLU A 382 10.00 17.68 17.22
C GLU A 382 9.99 17.55 18.75
N LEU A 383 10.99 16.85 19.29
CA LEU A 383 11.33 16.86 20.71
C LEU A 383 12.50 17.77 20.94
N ASN A 384 12.35 18.78 21.79
CA ASN A 384 13.46 19.57 22.33
C ASN A 384 13.74 19.09 23.76
N LEU A 385 14.84 18.37 23.91
CA LEU A 385 15.29 17.74 25.15
C LEU A 385 16.31 18.65 25.84
N GLU A 386 15.84 19.69 26.53
CA GLU A 386 16.65 20.66 27.28
C GLU A 386 17.64 21.50 26.42
N ALA A 387 17.61 21.43 25.11
CA ALA A 387 18.57 22.13 24.27
C ALA A 387 18.47 23.64 24.38
N GLU A 388 17.27 24.19 24.57
CA GLU A 388 16.99 25.63 24.66
C GLU A 388 16.71 26.10 26.09
N SER A 389 16.16 25.22 26.94
CA SER A 389 15.73 25.55 28.30
C SER A 389 16.05 24.40 29.25
N PRO A 390 17.13 24.47 30.02
CA PRO A 390 17.47 23.42 30.97
C PRO A 390 16.31 23.11 31.94
N GLY A 391 16.05 21.82 32.12
CA GLY A 391 14.96 21.32 32.95
C GLY A 391 13.57 21.34 32.29
N VAL A 392 13.46 21.68 31.02
CA VAL A 392 12.19 21.70 30.28
C VAL A 392 12.32 20.84 29.03
N ILE A 393 11.34 19.96 28.77
CA ILE A 393 11.18 19.26 27.51
C ILE A 393 10.01 19.90 26.75
N SER A 394 10.14 20.07 25.45
CA SER A 394 9.01 20.46 24.61
C SER A 394 8.76 19.47 23.48
N ILE A 395 7.48 19.15 23.28
CA ILE A 395 6.97 18.34 22.17
C ILE A 395 6.19 19.28 21.28
N SER A 396 6.58 19.34 20.01
CA SER A 396 5.96 20.25 19.05
C SER A 396 5.60 19.53 17.77
N ALA A 397 4.38 19.74 17.26
CA ALA A 397 3.94 19.19 15.99
C ALA A 397 2.86 20.08 15.35
N ARG A 398 2.50 19.77 14.12
CA ARG A 398 1.47 20.50 13.37
C ARG A 398 0.05 20.11 13.82
N THR A 399 -0.15 18.83 14.17
CA THR A 399 -1.46 18.26 14.52
C THR A 399 -1.44 17.58 15.89
N LYS A 400 -2.63 17.24 16.41
CA LYS A 400 -2.78 16.44 17.63
C LYS A 400 -2.06 15.10 17.51
N ARG A 401 -2.18 14.43 16.33
CA ARG A 401 -1.55 13.14 16.05
C ARG A 401 -0.03 13.24 16.10
N GLY A 402 0.56 14.27 15.50
CA GLY A 402 2.00 14.51 15.60
C GLY A 402 2.45 14.77 17.03
N VAL A 403 1.69 15.55 17.85
CA VAL A 403 2.00 15.72 19.27
C VAL A 403 1.91 14.39 20.02
N ARG A 404 0.89 13.56 19.73
CA ARG A 404 0.76 12.22 20.31
C ARG A 404 1.97 11.34 20.00
N TRP A 405 2.45 11.34 18.75
CA TRP A 405 3.65 10.59 18.37
C TRP A 405 4.91 11.07 19.10
N GLY A 406 5.04 12.37 19.30
CA GLY A 406 6.10 12.91 20.16
C GLY A 406 6.01 12.47 21.61
N CYS A 407 4.81 12.35 22.17
CA CYS A 407 4.60 11.79 23.52
C CYS A 407 5.02 10.32 23.60
N VAL A 408 4.62 9.52 22.62
CA VAL A 408 5.03 8.10 22.52
C VAL A 408 6.54 7.97 22.43
N ALA A 409 7.16 8.75 21.54
CA ALA A 409 8.61 8.74 21.37
C ALA A 409 9.37 9.14 22.63
N LEU A 410 8.87 10.15 23.37
CA LEU A 410 9.47 10.54 24.66
C LEU A 410 9.35 9.41 25.69
N GLY A 411 8.19 8.72 25.77
CA GLY A 411 8.01 7.56 26.62
C GLY A 411 8.98 6.42 26.33
N GLN A 412 9.12 6.07 25.03
CA GLN A 412 10.07 5.05 24.56
C GLN A 412 11.53 5.44 24.84
N LEU A 413 11.89 6.72 24.58
CA LEU A 413 13.21 7.24 24.87
C LEU A 413 13.53 7.18 26.34
N TRP A 414 12.54 7.53 27.19
CA TRP A 414 12.66 7.45 28.64
C TRP A 414 12.94 6.03 29.13
N GLU A 415 12.17 5.08 28.64
CA GLU A 415 12.35 3.65 28.98
C GLU A 415 13.75 3.16 28.63
N LYS A 416 14.18 3.41 27.37
CA LYS A 416 15.48 2.94 26.86
C LYS A 416 16.68 3.63 27.52
N SER A 417 16.52 4.86 28.04
CA SER A 417 17.57 5.62 28.74
C SER A 417 17.47 5.52 30.26
N GLU A 418 16.50 4.78 30.80
CA GLU A 418 16.24 4.71 32.25
C GLU A 418 16.10 6.12 32.89
N GLY A 419 15.51 7.06 32.13
CA GLY A 419 15.32 8.46 32.57
C GLY A 419 16.57 9.35 32.49
N GLN A 420 17.69 8.83 32.01
CA GLN A 420 18.91 9.63 31.69
C GLN A 420 18.82 10.17 30.27
N LEU A 421 17.95 11.17 30.05
CA LEU A 421 17.66 11.67 28.72
C LEU A 421 18.85 12.43 28.11
N PRO A 422 19.19 12.19 26.82
CA PRO A 422 20.20 12.96 26.12
C PRO A 422 19.68 14.39 25.87
N ALA A 423 20.51 15.39 26.05
CA ALA A 423 20.15 16.77 25.72
C ALA A 423 20.33 17.03 24.20
N GLY A 424 19.31 17.57 23.55
CA GLY A 424 19.37 17.83 22.11
C GLY A 424 18.00 18.09 21.51
N VAL A 425 17.96 18.15 20.18
CA VAL A 425 16.73 18.24 19.40
C VAL A 425 16.61 17.02 18.51
N LEU A 426 15.44 16.42 18.51
CA LEU A 426 15.10 15.25 17.73
C LEU A 426 13.88 15.56 16.86
N ARG A 427 13.90 15.17 15.61
CA ARG A 427 12.74 15.16 14.71
C ARG A 427 12.54 13.79 14.12
N ASP A 428 11.27 13.41 13.99
CA ASP A 428 10.90 12.16 13.34
C ASP A 428 9.54 12.29 12.65
N TYR A 429 9.35 11.53 11.57
CA TYR A 429 8.14 11.53 10.74
C TYR A 429 8.01 10.20 10.00
N PRO A 430 6.77 9.73 9.75
CA PRO A 430 6.56 8.48 9.05
C PRO A 430 6.80 8.61 7.54
N ALA A 431 7.31 7.55 6.92
CA ALA A 431 7.40 7.42 5.46
C ALA A 431 6.05 7.06 4.83
N TRP A 432 5.20 6.30 5.53
CA TRP A 432 3.97 5.77 4.99
C TRP A 432 2.75 6.37 5.68
N SER A 433 1.77 6.81 4.88
CA SER A 433 0.55 7.47 5.38
C SER A 433 -0.45 6.49 6.00
N VAL A 434 -0.46 5.23 5.56
CA VAL A 434 -1.29 4.17 6.14
C VAL A 434 -0.40 3.14 6.83
N ARG A 435 -0.56 3.04 8.15
CA ARG A 435 0.11 2.08 9.02
C ARG A 435 -0.99 1.42 9.85
N GLY A 436 -1.56 0.33 9.28
CA GLY A 436 -2.86 -0.16 9.70
C GLY A 436 -2.87 -1.59 10.21
N PHE A 437 -3.89 -1.83 11.02
CA PHE A 437 -4.41 -3.14 11.38
C PHE A 437 -5.92 -3.16 11.17
N GLY A 438 -6.47 -4.32 10.78
CA GLY A 438 -7.90 -4.51 10.70
C GLY A 438 -8.35 -5.79 11.40
N ILE A 439 -9.58 -5.78 11.91
CA ILE A 439 -10.17 -6.92 12.60
C ILE A 439 -11.60 -7.17 12.15
N ASP A 440 -11.87 -8.44 11.86
CA ASP A 440 -13.22 -8.94 11.60
C ASP A 440 -13.98 -9.14 12.92
N VAL A 441 -15.01 -8.35 13.10
CA VAL A 441 -15.97 -8.48 14.22
C VAL A 441 -17.33 -9.02 13.74
N GLY A 442 -17.53 -9.16 12.43
CA GLY A 442 -18.74 -9.69 11.82
C GLY A 442 -18.91 -11.18 12.06
N ARG A 443 -17.90 -11.98 11.75
CA ARG A 443 -17.92 -13.45 11.90
C ARG A 443 -17.87 -13.91 13.35
N ARG A 444 -17.44 -13.03 14.26
CA ARG A 444 -17.32 -13.31 15.69
C ARG A 444 -17.65 -12.09 16.53
N PRO A 445 -18.36 -12.25 17.67
CA PRO A 445 -18.46 -11.18 18.67
C PRO A 445 -17.09 -10.79 19.21
N VAL A 446 -16.77 -9.51 19.17
CA VAL A 446 -15.55 -8.91 19.76
C VAL A 446 -15.97 -7.78 20.67
N SER A 447 -15.45 -7.74 21.89
CA SER A 447 -15.80 -6.70 22.87
C SER A 447 -15.16 -5.35 22.50
N LEU A 448 -15.80 -4.25 22.90
CA LEU A 448 -15.18 -2.92 22.80
C LEU A 448 -13.89 -2.85 23.65
N GLU A 449 -13.81 -3.59 24.75
CA GLU A 449 -12.61 -3.66 25.60
C GLU A 449 -11.40 -4.16 24.79
N LEU A 450 -11.58 -5.21 23.98
CA LEU A 450 -10.50 -5.68 23.09
C LEU A 450 -10.14 -4.63 22.04
N LEU A 451 -11.12 -3.93 21.45
CA LEU A 451 -10.85 -2.87 20.48
C LEU A 451 -10.07 -1.70 21.09
N TYR A 452 -10.38 -1.31 22.31
CA TYR A 452 -9.61 -0.31 23.06
C TYR A 452 -8.17 -0.78 23.32
N ARG A 453 -7.96 -2.03 23.76
CA ARG A 453 -6.63 -2.61 23.97
C ARG A 453 -5.80 -2.63 22.67
N ILE A 454 -6.43 -2.95 21.55
CA ILE A 454 -5.79 -2.92 20.21
C ILE A 454 -5.40 -1.48 19.86
N ALA A 455 -6.31 -0.51 20.02
CA ALA A 455 -6.03 0.90 19.72
C ALA A 455 -4.90 1.47 20.60
N GLU A 456 -4.86 1.11 21.88
CA GLU A 456 -3.77 1.48 22.79
C GLU A 456 -2.42 0.91 22.33
N GLU A 457 -2.40 -0.35 21.91
CA GLU A 457 -1.17 -1.00 21.47
C GLU A 457 -0.69 -0.46 20.13
N LEU A 458 -1.60 -0.22 19.16
CA LEU A 458 -1.29 0.49 17.93
C LEU A 458 -0.67 1.86 18.21
N SER A 459 -1.24 2.61 19.13
CA SER A 459 -0.74 3.93 19.55
C SER A 459 0.70 3.88 20.06
N LYS A 460 1.04 2.90 20.91
CA LYS A 460 2.40 2.71 21.45
C LYS A 460 3.44 2.44 20.35
N HIS A 461 3.00 1.90 19.24
CA HIS A 461 3.83 1.59 18.06
C HIS A 461 3.69 2.63 16.93
N GLN A 462 3.03 3.77 17.18
CA GLN A 462 2.81 4.86 16.20
C GLN A 462 2.09 4.38 14.92
N MET A 463 1.31 3.30 15.02
CA MET A 463 0.38 2.87 13.99
C MET A 463 -0.86 3.76 14.02
N ASN A 464 -1.40 4.14 12.86
CA ASN A 464 -2.40 5.20 12.76
C ASN A 464 -3.79 4.76 12.30
N THR A 465 -3.98 3.49 11.95
CA THR A 465 -5.24 3.02 11.34
C THR A 465 -5.71 1.73 12.01
N LEU A 466 -6.97 1.71 12.44
CA LEU A 466 -7.69 0.52 12.92
C LEU A 466 -8.97 0.33 12.08
N GLN A 467 -8.95 -0.63 11.15
CA GLN A 467 -10.11 -1.00 10.33
C GLN A 467 -10.99 -1.99 11.10
N ILE A 468 -12.29 -1.73 11.15
CA ILE A 468 -13.28 -2.58 11.83
C ILE A 468 -14.25 -3.13 10.78
N HIS A 469 -14.12 -4.40 10.43
CA HIS A 469 -15.00 -5.10 9.52
C HIS A 469 -16.29 -5.49 10.27
N LEU A 470 -17.35 -4.66 10.10
CA LEU A 470 -18.55 -4.68 10.97
C LEU A 470 -19.55 -5.77 10.64
N ASN A 471 -19.53 -6.30 9.41
CA ASN A 471 -20.47 -7.32 8.99
C ASN A 471 -19.83 -8.40 8.14
N ASP A 472 -20.19 -9.62 8.46
CA ASP A 472 -19.82 -10.80 7.66
C ASP A 472 -20.59 -12.05 8.16
N ASN A 473 -20.26 -13.21 7.56
CA ASN A 473 -20.84 -14.51 7.88
C ASN A 473 -19.78 -15.62 7.92
N GLN A 474 -20.11 -16.70 8.62
CA GLN A 474 -19.30 -17.91 8.52
C GLN A 474 -19.17 -18.36 7.06
N ILE A 475 -18.05 -19.00 6.73
CA ILE A 475 -17.85 -19.61 5.41
C ILE A 475 -19.00 -20.60 5.14
N ILE A 476 -19.68 -20.42 4.00
CA ILE A 476 -20.80 -21.26 3.63
C ILE A 476 -20.27 -22.55 2.99
N SER A 477 -20.36 -23.66 3.70
CA SER A 477 -19.96 -24.97 3.21
C SER A 477 -21.17 -25.91 3.15
N GLN A 478 -21.25 -26.75 2.11
CA GLN A 478 -22.34 -27.71 1.92
C GLN A 478 -22.52 -28.70 3.10
N SER A 479 -21.50 -28.88 3.93
CA SER A 479 -21.57 -29.70 5.14
C SER A 479 -22.36 -29.04 6.27
N ASP A 480 -22.57 -27.72 6.23
CA ASP A 480 -23.05 -26.92 7.36
C ASP A 480 -24.53 -26.62 7.29
N TYR A 481 -25.20 -27.00 6.19
CA TYR A 481 -26.63 -26.80 6.00
C TYR A 481 -27.29 -27.95 5.18
N ASP A 482 -28.58 -27.93 5.06
CA ASP A 482 -29.39 -29.00 4.44
C ASP A 482 -29.42 -28.99 2.91
N GLY A 483 -28.57 -28.23 2.26
CA GLY A 483 -28.52 -28.05 0.80
C GLY A 483 -29.59 -27.08 0.26
N THR A 484 -30.37 -26.43 1.13
CA THR A 484 -31.34 -25.43 0.74
C THR A 484 -30.88 -24.01 1.05
N LYS A 485 -31.40 -23.02 0.31
CA LYS A 485 -31.14 -21.61 0.60
C LYS A 485 -31.63 -21.18 1.98
N GLU A 486 -32.74 -21.73 2.40
CA GLU A 486 -33.31 -21.50 3.71
C GLU A 486 -32.42 -22.03 4.80
N GLY A 487 -31.78 -23.19 4.60
CA GLY A 487 -30.76 -23.77 5.48
C GLY A 487 -29.49 -22.93 5.50
N ALA A 488 -28.95 -22.56 4.34
CA ALA A 488 -27.78 -21.71 4.23
C ALA A 488 -27.97 -20.35 4.93
N ARG A 489 -29.18 -19.76 4.85
CA ARG A 489 -29.52 -18.51 5.56
C ARG A 489 -29.58 -18.65 7.09
N GLN A 490 -29.57 -19.87 7.65
CA GLN A 490 -29.53 -20.07 9.10
C GLN A 490 -28.09 -20.02 9.65
N LEU A 491 -27.09 -20.09 8.77
CA LEU A 491 -25.68 -20.02 9.17
C LEU A 491 -25.36 -18.72 9.90
N TYR A 492 -24.31 -18.70 10.70
CA TYR A 492 -23.96 -17.53 11.48
C TYR A 492 -23.64 -16.31 10.59
N ALA A 493 -24.13 -15.14 11.00
CA ALA A 493 -23.80 -13.86 10.38
C ALA A 493 -23.98 -12.74 11.39
N GLY A 494 -23.07 -11.77 11.38
CA GLY A 494 -23.14 -10.60 12.25
C GLY A 494 -23.19 -9.29 11.47
N PHE A 495 -23.88 -8.32 12.05
CA PHE A 495 -23.82 -6.90 11.75
C PHE A 495 -23.68 -6.19 13.09
N ARG A 496 -22.44 -5.76 13.40
CA ARG A 496 -22.03 -5.41 14.78
C ARG A 496 -22.37 -4.00 15.22
N LEU A 497 -22.82 -3.14 14.32
CA LEU A 497 -23.24 -1.80 14.70
C LEU A 497 -24.75 -1.72 14.80
N GLU A 498 -25.28 -1.05 15.82
CA GLU A 498 -26.71 -0.81 15.97
C GLU A 498 -27.28 -0.14 14.73
N SER A 499 -28.40 -0.67 14.22
CA SER A 499 -29.09 -0.15 13.05
C SER A 499 -30.61 -0.11 13.24
N ASP A 500 -31.22 0.95 12.74
CA ASP A 500 -32.66 1.12 12.65
C ASP A 500 -33.27 0.45 11.44
N VAL A 501 -32.45 -0.07 10.53
CA VAL A 501 -32.90 -0.78 9.31
C VAL A 501 -33.62 -2.07 9.69
N ARG A 502 -34.90 -2.14 9.30
CA ARG A 502 -35.79 -3.27 9.63
C ARG A 502 -36.65 -3.65 8.42
N ASN A 503 -37.00 -4.93 8.33
CA ASN A 503 -37.98 -5.36 7.37
C ASN A 503 -39.41 -5.08 7.87
N LYS A 504 -40.42 -5.38 7.03
CA LYS A 504 -41.82 -5.17 7.36
C LYS A 504 -42.33 -6.00 8.56
N ALA A 505 -41.64 -7.06 8.92
CA ALA A 505 -41.93 -7.87 10.11
C ALA A 505 -41.25 -7.32 11.38
N GLY A 506 -40.49 -6.24 11.28
CA GLY A 506 -39.75 -5.62 12.39
C GLY A 506 -38.38 -6.25 12.70
N GLN A 507 -37.93 -7.20 11.89
CA GLN A 507 -36.62 -7.82 12.08
C GLN A 507 -35.49 -6.81 11.71
N SER A 508 -34.53 -6.64 12.59
CA SER A 508 -33.34 -5.78 12.40
C SER A 508 -32.20 -6.54 11.73
N ILE A 509 -31.33 -5.82 11.03
CA ILE A 509 -30.04 -6.34 10.56
C ILE A 509 -29.03 -6.44 11.70
N THR A 510 -29.18 -5.68 12.78
CA THR A 510 -28.29 -5.70 13.95
C THR A 510 -28.20 -7.09 14.58
N SER A 511 -27.00 -7.53 14.91
CA SER A 511 -26.75 -8.79 15.62
C SER A 511 -27.44 -8.83 16.98
N GLN A 512 -27.89 -10.03 17.40
CA GLN A 512 -28.61 -10.20 18.68
C GLN A 512 -27.70 -10.64 19.83
N ASP A 513 -26.55 -11.21 19.52
CA ASP A 513 -25.58 -11.74 20.49
C ASP A 513 -24.72 -10.63 21.08
N LEU A 514 -24.08 -9.81 20.26
CA LEU A 514 -23.32 -8.63 20.64
C LEU A 514 -23.39 -7.61 19.51
N TYR A 515 -23.56 -6.35 19.86
CA TYR A 515 -23.43 -5.21 18.95
C TYR A 515 -22.94 -3.99 19.73
N TYR A 516 -22.37 -3.01 19.01
CA TYR A 516 -22.02 -1.72 19.56
C TYR A 516 -23.19 -0.76 19.31
N SER A 517 -23.62 -0.01 20.32
CA SER A 517 -24.53 1.11 20.09
C SER A 517 -23.85 2.19 19.26
N LYS A 518 -24.61 3.03 18.58
CA LYS A 518 -24.08 4.14 17.79
C LYS A 518 -23.25 5.09 18.66
N GLU A 519 -23.72 5.36 19.88
CA GLU A 519 -23.06 6.22 20.84
C GLU A 519 -21.74 5.63 21.37
N GLU A 520 -21.74 4.33 21.73
CA GLU A 520 -20.49 3.66 22.19
C GLU A 520 -19.46 3.62 21.11
N PHE A 521 -19.85 3.36 19.86
CA PHE A 521 -18.93 3.31 18.73
C PHE A 521 -18.39 4.69 18.36
N ALA A 522 -19.23 5.73 18.37
CA ALA A 522 -18.80 7.13 18.19
C ALA A 522 -17.80 7.55 19.27
N GLN A 523 -18.05 7.21 20.53
CA GLN A 523 -17.13 7.49 21.63
C GLN A 523 -15.80 6.75 21.46
N PHE A 524 -15.82 5.49 21.04
CA PHE A 524 -14.62 4.72 20.72
C PHE A 524 -13.79 5.37 19.62
N ILE A 525 -14.41 5.83 18.53
CA ILE A 525 -13.74 6.57 17.45
C ILE A 525 -13.03 7.82 17.99
N GLU A 526 -13.72 8.61 18.83
CA GLU A 526 -13.15 9.81 19.43
C GLU A 526 -11.97 9.51 20.37
N ASP A 527 -12.08 8.46 21.18
CA ASP A 527 -11.04 8.06 22.12
C ASP A 527 -9.81 7.51 21.37
N ALA A 528 -10.01 6.69 20.34
CA ALA A 528 -8.93 6.22 19.48
C ALA A 528 -8.22 7.38 18.77
N ALA A 529 -8.95 8.40 18.33
CA ALA A 529 -8.35 9.59 17.73
C ALA A 529 -7.43 10.35 18.70
N VAL A 530 -7.74 10.38 20.01
CA VAL A 530 -6.83 10.93 21.03
C VAL A 530 -5.54 10.11 21.14
N MET A 531 -5.65 8.79 20.97
CA MET A 531 -4.51 7.87 20.91
C MET A 531 -3.69 7.99 19.60
N GLY A 532 -4.14 8.82 18.64
CA GLY A 532 -3.52 8.97 17.33
C GLY A 532 -3.98 7.96 16.29
N VAL A 533 -4.89 7.05 16.64
CA VAL A 533 -5.40 5.97 15.79
C VAL A 533 -6.73 6.39 15.16
N GLU A 534 -6.80 6.31 13.84
CA GLU A 534 -8.05 6.50 13.10
C GLU A 534 -8.79 5.17 12.98
N VAL A 535 -10.01 5.13 13.48
CA VAL A 535 -10.91 3.98 13.27
C VAL A 535 -11.54 4.10 11.90
N VAL A 536 -11.39 3.07 11.07
CA VAL A 536 -11.99 2.98 9.73
C VAL A 536 -13.13 1.96 9.79
N PRO A 537 -14.40 2.41 9.93
CA PRO A 537 -15.53 1.50 9.92
C PRO A 537 -15.73 0.94 8.51
N GLU A 538 -15.87 -0.36 8.42
CA GLU A 538 -16.16 -1.07 7.19
C GLU A 538 -17.55 -1.71 7.23
N ILE A 539 -18.36 -1.42 6.20
CA ILE A 539 -19.60 -2.12 5.91
C ILE A 539 -19.46 -2.76 4.55
N ASP A 540 -19.33 -4.07 4.55
CA ASP A 540 -19.06 -4.82 3.35
C ASP A 540 -20.33 -5.23 2.63
N THR A 541 -20.37 -4.88 1.37
CA THR A 541 -21.37 -5.21 0.38
C THR A 541 -20.70 -5.20 -1.02
N PRO A 542 -21.20 -5.93 -2.04
CA PRO A 542 -22.48 -6.70 -2.06
C PRO A 542 -22.32 -8.18 -1.66
N ALA A 543 -21.10 -8.71 -1.53
CA ALA A 543 -20.84 -10.00 -0.89
C ALA A 543 -20.84 -9.84 0.64
N HIS A 544 -20.52 -10.88 1.40
CA HIS A 544 -20.45 -10.86 2.87
C HIS A 544 -21.71 -10.29 3.54
N SER A 545 -22.84 -10.38 2.84
CA SER A 545 -24.09 -9.70 3.16
C SER A 545 -25.16 -10.63 3.76
N LEU A 546 -24.79 -11.81 4.32
CA LEU A 546 -25.76 -12.75 4.86
C LEU A 546 -26.61 -12.12 5.99
N ALA A 547 -26.04 -11.26 6.82
CA ALA A 547 -26.79 -10.53 7.85
C ALA A 547 -27.93 -9.69 7.23
N LEU A 548 -27.71 -9.13 6.04
CA LEU A 548 -28.70 -8.36 5.29
C LEU A 548 -29.71 -9.27 4.59
N THR A 549 -29.25 -10.33 3.92
CA THR A 549 -30.12 -11.22 3.14
C THR A 549 -31.00 -12.14 4.01
N LYS A 550 -30.62 -12.39 5.26
CA LYS A 550 -31.48 -13.00 6.27
C LYS A 550 -32.74 -12.16 6.52
N VAL A 551 -32.57 -10.86 6.64
CA VAL A 551 -33.64 -9.90 6.93
C VAL A 551 -34.42 -9.55 5.66
N PHE A 552 -33.70 -9.48 4.52
CA PHE A 552 -34.26 -9.14 3.21
C PHE A 552 -33.97 -10.23 2.16
N PRO A 553 -34.54 -11.46 2.30
CA PRO A 553 -34.13 -12.59 1.48
C PRO A 553 -34.46 -12.45 -0.03
N LYS A 554 -35.29 -11.48 -0.41
CA LYS A 554 -35.60 -11.15 -1.81
C LYS A 554 -34.54 -10.28 -2.48
N LEU A 555 -33.60 -9.76 -1.71
CA LEU A 555 -32.48 -8.95 -2.20
C LEU A 555 -31.20 -9.76 -2.37
N GLY A 556 -31.16 -11.02 -1.95
CA GLY A 556 -30.06 -11.93 -2.18
C GLY A 556 -30.09 -12.58 -3.56
N LEU A 557 -28.91 -12.96 -4.07
CA LEU A 557 -28.78 -13.64 -5.36
C LEU A 557 -29.69 -14.88 -5.45
N SER A 558 -30.27 -15.07 -6.66
CA SER A 558 -31.04 -16.26 -6.98
C SER A 558 -30.08 -17.30 -7.61
N GLY A 559 -30.21 -18.56 -7.26
CA GLY A 559 -29.41 -19.66 -7.83
C GLY A 559 -28.84 -20.55 -6.75
N ASP A 560 -27.51 -20.58 -6.60
CA ASP A 560 -26.80 -21.43 -5.67
C ASP A 560 -27.12 -21.07 -4.20
N PRO A 561 -27.36 -22.06 -3.31
CA PRO A 561 -27.42 -21.83 -1.87
C PRO A 561 -26.17 -21.19 -1.28
N GLU A 562 -25.00 -21.42 -1.84
CA GLU A 562 -23.74 -20.81 -1.38
C GLU A 562 -23.63 -19.31 -1.68
N SER A 563 -24.50 -18.78 -2.56
CA SER A 563 -24.53 -17.34 -2.89
C SER A 563 -25.58 -16.55 -2.08
N VAL A 564 -26.13 -17.11 -0.99
CA VAL A 564 -27.16 -16.41 -0.20
C VAL A 564 -26.66 -15.19 0.55
N ASP A 565 -25.34 -15.07 0.70
CA ASP A 565 -24.64 -13.95 1.31
C ASP A 565 -24.32 -12.81 0.34
N GLN A 566 -24.79 -12.92 -0.92
CA GLN A 566 -24.54 -11.91 -1.94
C GLN A 566 -25.84 -11.18 -2.32
N LEU A 567 -25.75 -9.86 -2.45
CA LEU A 567 -26.87 -9.04 -2.90
C LEU A 567 -27.11 -9.21 -4.41
N ASP A 568 -28.36 -9.27 -4.82
CA ASP A 568 -28.74 -9.28 -6.25
C ASP A 568 -28.69 -7.85 -6.82
N LEU A 569 -27.60 -7.49 -7.44
CA LEU A 569 -27.39 -6.18 -8.05
C LEU A 569 -28.25 -5.93 -9.31
N SER A 570 -28.95 -6.93 -9.83
CA SER A 570 -29.98 -6.74 -10.84
C SER A 570 -31.27 -6.13 -10.25
N ASN A 571 -31.39 -6.15 -8.93
CA ASN A 571 -32.51 -5.57 -8.19
C ASN A 571 -32.12 -4.20 -7.60
N PRO A 572 -32.63 -3.08 -8.10
CA PRO A 572 -32.28 -1.75 -7.58
C PRO A 572 -32.56 -1.55 -6.09
N ALA A 573 -33.38 -2.37 -5.47
CA ALA A 573 -33.66 -2.31 -4.04
C ALA A 573 -32.47 -2.81 -3.20
N ALA A 574 -31.57 -3.61 -3.77
CA ALA A 574 -30.34 -4.03 -3.10
C ALA A 574 -29.38 -2.84 -2.92
N GLN A 575 -29.13 -2.07 -3.99
CA GLN A 575 -28.37 -0.83 -3.91
C GLN A 575 -29.01 0.16 -2.92
N LYS A 576 -30.34 0.32 -2.99
CA LYS A 576 -31.05 1.24 -2.09
C LYS A 576 -30.96 0.84 -0.62
N LEU A 577 -30.89 -0.46 -0.32
CA LEU A 577 -30.65 -0.95 1.04
C LEU A 577 -29.26 -0.50 1.53
N ALA A 578 -28.20 -0.70 0.74
CA ALA A 578 -26.86 -0.27 1.08
C ALA A 578 -26.78 1.27 1.29
N GLU A 579 -27.36 2.06 0.37
CA GLU A 579 -27.45 3.52 0.53
C GLU A 579 -28.19 3.92 1.83
N THR A 580 -29.23 3.18 2.19
CA THR A 580 -30.01 3.46 3.43
C THR A 580 -29.16 3.18 4.67
N ILE A 581 -28.38 2.10 4.68
CA ILE A 581 -27.46 1.78 5.78
C ILE A 581 -26.39 2.86 5.90
N TRP A 582 -25.79 3.29 4.80
CA TRP A 582 -24.79 4.35 4.81
C TRP A 582 -25.39 5.71 5.20
N SER A 583 -26.63 6.04 4.79
CA SER A 583 -27.34 7.23 5.23
C SER A 583 -27.48 7.30 6.75
N GLU A 584 -27.83 6.18 7.37
CA GLU A 584 -28.02 6.07 8.81
C GLU A 584 -26.77 6.50 9.59
N TYR A 585 -25.57 6.11 9.13
CA TYR A 585 -24.32 6.38 9.85
C TYR A 585 -23.60 7.67 9.44
N LEU A 586 -23.86 8.16 8.21
CA LEU A 586 -23.20 9.36 7.70
C LEU A 586 -24.07 10.63 7.86
N ILE A 587 -25.41 10.49 7.87
CA ILE A 587 -26.33 11.64 7.82
C ILE A 587 -27.25 11.67 9.03
N GLU A 588 -27.79 10.52 9.44
CA GLU A 588 -28.88 10.44 10.43
C GLU A 588 -28.38 10.25 11.85
N SER A 589 -27.08 9.93 12.04
CA SER A 589 -26.44 9.78 13.33
C SER A 589 -25.01 10.31 13.33
N ASP A 590 -24.41 10.44 14.51
CA ASP A 590 -23.02 10.86 14.68
C ASP A 590 -22.05 9.67 14.73
N ALA A 591 -22.50 8.44 14.41
CA ALA A 591 -21.73 7.21 14.59
C ALA A 591 -20.35 7.24 13.91
N PHE A 592 -20.25 7.87 12.72
CA PHE A 592 -19.00 7.99 11.98
C PHE A 592 -18.48 9.42 11.87
N SER A 593 -18.99 10.37 12.68
CA SER A 593 -18.60 11.78 12.61
C SER A 593 -17.12 11.99 12.94
N GLY A 594 -16.56 11.21 13.87
CA GLY A 594 -15.19 11.34 14.37
C GLY A 594 -14.09 10.75 13.49
N THR A 595 -14.43 10.02 12.40
CA THR A 595 -13.44 9.46 11.48
C THR A 595 -13.36 10.21 10.15
N GLY A 596 -12.19 10.23 9.52
CA GLY A 596 -11.96 10.81 8.19
C GLY A 596 -12.06 9.79 7.05
N THR A 597 -12.05 8.48 7.34
CA THR A 597 -12.04 7.41 6.35
C THR A 597 -13.15 6.39 6.62
N VAL A 598 -13.80 5.93 5.56
CA VAL A 598 -14.76 4.81 5.62
C VAL A 598 -14.42 3.77 4.57
N HIS A 599 -14.72 2.50 4.83
CA HIS A 599 -14.48 1.39 3.93
C HIS A 599 -15.80 0.76 3.48
N ILE A 600 -16.01 0.64 2.16
CA ILE A 600 -17.29 0.23 1.57
C ILE A 600 -17.34 -1.24 1.12
N GLY A 601 -16.34 -2.06 1.51
CA GLY A 601 -16.22 -3.46 1.12
C GLY A 601 -15.79 -3.63 -0.33
N MET A 602 -16.54 -4.37 -1.13
CA MET A 602 -16.37 -4.58 -2.58
C MET A 602 -15.44 -5.72 -2.98
N ASP A 603 -15.42 -6.80 -2.23
CA ASP A 603 -14.70 -8.03 -2.59
C ASP A 603 -15.65 -9.20 -2.87
N GLU A 604 -15.10 -10.28 -3.37
CA GLU A 604 -15.66 -11.62 -3.56
C GLU A 604 -17.09 -11.71 -4.16
N TYR A 605 -17.46 -10.77 -5.02
CA TYR A 605 -18.76 -10.82 -5.68
C TYR A 605 -18.73 -11.69 -6.94
N PHE A 606 -19.52 -12.77 -6.94
CA PHE A 606 -19.60 -13.75 -8.03
C PHE A 606 -20.83 -13.56 -8.96
N GLY A 607 -21.60 -12.49 -8.77
CA GLY A 607 -22.74 -12.16 -9.63
C GLY A 607 -22.32 -11.49 -10.95
N ASN A 608 -23.22 -10.68 -11.52
CA ASN A 608 -22.95 -9.96 -12.77
C ASN A 608 -21.87 -8.89 -12.59
N GLN A 609 -20.70 -9.05 -13.22
CA GLN A 609 -19.53 -8.20 -13.03
C GLN A 609 -19.76 -6.76 -13.51
N LYS A 610 -20.52 -6.56 -14.61
CA LYS A 610 -20.88 -5.19 -15.03
C LYS A 610 -21.75 -4.50 -14.00
N ALA A 611 -22.77 -5.17 -13.47
CA ALA A 611 -23.61 -4.62 -12.41
C ALA A 611 -22.78 -4.34 -11.14
N PHE A 612 -21.73 -5.11 -10.90
CA PHE A 612 -20.82 -4.91 -9.79
C PHE A 612 -20.01 -3.61 -9.92
N VAL A 613 -19.42 -3.34 -11.08
CA VAL A 613 -18.71 -2.06 -11.32
C VAL A 613 -19.70 -0.87 -11.28
N ASP A 614 -20.91 -1.03 -11.85
CA ASP A 614 -21.95 0.00 -11.77
C ASP A 614 -22.35 0.28 -10.30
N TYR A 615 -22.40 -0.76 -9.45
CA TYR A 615 -22.67 -0.65 -8.03
C TYR A 615 -21.54 0.02 -7.24
N MET A 616 -20.27 -0.39 -7.48
CA MET A 616 -19.08 0.27 -6.91
C MET A 616 -19.13 1.78 -7.14
N LYS A 617 -19.42 2.16 -8.39
CA LYS A 617 -19.54 3.58 -8.75
C LYS A 617 -20.70 4.24 -8.02
N ALA A 618 -21.89 3.66 -8.06
CA ALA A 618 -23.09 4.27 -7.48
C ALA A 618 -22.98 4.44 -5.96
N LEU A 619 -22.46 3.42 -5.25
CA LEU A 619 -22.29 3.50 -3.80
C LEU A 619 -21.16 4.47 -3.40
N SER A 620 -20.04 4.45 -4.12
CA SER A 620 -18.93 5.41 -3.84
C SER A 620 -19.35 6.85 -4.12
N ASP A 621 -20.10 7.11 -5.20
CA ASP A 621 -20.64 8.44 -5.50
C ASP A 621 -21.64 8.89 -4.41
N TYR A 622 -22.51 7.98 -3.94
CA TYR A 622 -23.45 8.26 -2.86
C TYR A 622 -22.74 8.63 -1.55
N VAL A 623 -21.73 7.85 -1.15
CA VAL A 623 -20.97 8.12 0.07
C VAL A 623 -20.19 9.45 -0.06
N ALA A 624 -19.60 9.72 -1.24
CA ALA A 624 -18.88 10.97 -1.50
C ALA A 624 -19.82 12.19 -1.50
N GLU A 625 -21.09 12.04 -1.86
CA GLU A 625 -22.10 13.10 -1.78
C GLU A 625 -22.58 13.30 -0.34
N ALA A 626 -22.81 12.20 0.39
CA ALA A 626 -23.28 12.21 1.77
C ALA A 626 -22.25 12.77 2.76
N ALA A 627 -20.96 12.49 2.52
CA ALA A 627 -19.85 12.91 3.40
C ALA A 627 -18.60 13.28 2.58
N PRO A 628 -18.61 14.45 1.90
CA PRO A 628 -17.57 14.86 0.96
C PRO A 628 -16.19 15.07 1.61
N GLU A 629 -16.12 15.20 2.91
CA GLU A 629 -14.88 15.33 3.69
C GLU A 629 -14.21 13.98 3.95
N LYS A 630 -14.91 12.85 3.72
CA LYS A 630 -14.37 11.52 4.01
C LYS A 630 -13.62 10.92 2.83
N THR A 631 -12.58 10.22 3.16
CA THR A 631 -11.87 9.33 2.22
C THR A 631 -12.64 8.01 2.11
N ILE A 632 -12.84 7.55 0.89
CA ILE A 632 -13.46 6.25 0.62
C ILE A 632 -12.36 5.23 0.34
N ARG A 633 -12.41 4.11 1.04
CA ARG A 633 -11.58 2.94 0.81
C ARG A 633 -12.46 1.77 0.39
N MET A 634 -11.93 0.88 -0.44
CA MET A 634 -12.57 -0.38 -0.79
C MET A 634 -11.55 -1.47 -1.07
N TRP A 635 -11.97 -2.71 -0.99
CA TRP A 635 -11.15 -3.86 -1.40
C TRP A 635 -10.89 -3.82 -2.90
N GLY A 636 -9.70 -4.23 -3.29
CA GLY A 636 -9.33 -4.36 -4.68
C GLY A 636 -10.00 -5.57 -5.33
N SER A 637 -10.80 -5.33 -6.39
CA SER A 637 -11.49 -6.38 -7.16
C SER A 637 -11.63 -6.04 -8.64
N LEU A 638 -11.04 -4.92 -9.07
CA LEU A 638 -11.33 -4.35 -10.39
C LEU A 638 -10.74 -5.15 -11.54
N SER A 639 -9.52 -5.68 -11.41
CA SER A 639 -8.89 -6.49 -12.48
C SER A 639 -9.69 -7.75 -12.76
N LYS A 640 -10.19 -8.42 -11.72
CA LYS A 640 -11.02 -9.64 -11.85
C LYS A 640 -12.32 -9.41 -12.62
N THR A 641 -12.89 -8.21 -12.53
CA THR A 641 -14.17 -7.93 -13.20
C THR A 641 -14.07 -7.94 -14.72
N GLY A 642 -12.91 -7.60 -15.29
CA GLY A 642 -12.71 -7.44 -16.72
C GLY A 642 -13.64 -6.39 -17.35
N GLN A 643 -14.14 -5.41 -16.56
CA GLN A 643 -15.09 -4.39 -16.97
C GLN A 643 -14.45 -3.01 -16.98
N ASP A 644 -15.04 -2.08 -17.74
CA ASP A 644 -14.63 -0.68 -17.74
C ASP A 644 -14.93 -0.01 -16.40
N TYR A 645 -13.90 0.37 -15.67
CA TYR A 645 -13.94 1.12 -14.42
C TYR A 645 -13.50 2.58 -14.54
N SER A 646 -13.37 3.10 -15.77
CA SER A 646 -12.93 4.49 -16.03
C SER A 646 -13.82 5.53 -15.34
N GLY A 647 -15.08 5.19 -15.10
CA GLY A 647 -16.05 6.03 -14.38
C GLY A 647 -15.88 6.11 -12.86
N LEU A 648 -15.02 5.31 -12.24
CA LEU A 648 -14.73 5.39 -10.80
C LEU A 648 -13.81 6.57 -10.46
N SER A 649 -14.04 7.19 -9.31
CA SER A 649 -13.19 8.28 -8.81
C SER A 649 -11.80 7.79 -8.43
N ARG A 650 -10.75 8.44 -8.94
CA ARG A 650 -9.35 8.15 -8.57
C ARG A 650 -8.97 8.61 -7.17
N LYS A 651 -9.90 9.23 -6.43
CA LYS A 651 -9.74 9.54 -5.00
C LYS A 651 -10.01 8.34 -4.09
N ILE A 652 -10.60 7.26 -4.62
CA ILE A 652 -10.83 6.03 -3.88
C ILE A 652 -9.47 5.37 -3.62
N GLN A 653 -9.26 4.91 -2.39
CA GLN A 653 -8.11 4.11 -2.00
C GLN A 653 -8.44 2.62 -2.18
N LEU A 654 -7.58 1.90 -2.88
CA LEU A 654 -7.74 0.46 -3.11
C LEU A 654 -6.86 -0.32 -2.13
N GLN A 655 -7.47 -1.19 -1.33
CA GLN A 655 -6.78 -2.10 -0.44
C GLN A 655 -6.62 -3.44 -1.16
N VAL A 656 -5.39 -3.75 -1.58
CA VAL A 656 -5.09 -4.95 -2.36
C VAL A 656 -4.83 -6.12 -1.41
N TRP A 657 -5.68 -7.11 -1.47
CA TRP A 657 -5.67 -8.29 -0.61
C TRP A 657 -5.29 -9.57 -1.36
N ASP A 658 -5.55 -9.61 -2.65
CA ASP A 658 -5.27 -10.74 -3.54
C ASP A 658 -4.99 -10.23 -4.96
N THR A 659 -3.91 -10.72 -5.57
CA THR A 659 -3.45 -10.26 -6.88
C THR A 659 -4.25 -10.85 -8.04
N ASP A 660 -4.97 -11.97 -7.84
CA ASP A 660 -5.92 -12.52 -8.83
C ASP A 660 -7.20 -11.68 -8.92
N TRP A 661 -7.50 -10.91 -7.87
CA TRP A 661 -8.62 -9.98 -7.84
C TRP A 661 -8.23 -8.58 -8.31
N THR A 662 -7.00 -8.17 -8.01
CA THR A 662 -6.53 -6.84 -8.36
C THR A 662 -5.03 -6.82 -8.60
N ASP A 663 -4.61 -6.56 -9.82
CA ASP A 663 -3.21 -6.28 -10.15
C ASP A 663 -2.84 -4.90 -9.57
N PRO A 664 -1.87 -4.83 -8.63
CA PRO A 664 -1.50 -3.58 -7.99
C PRO A 664 -0.89 -2.56 -8.95
N GLN A 665 -0.11 -3.01 -9.95
CA GLN A 665 0.47 -2.13 -10.96
C GLN A 665 -0.60 -1.56 -11.89
N GLU A 666 -1.54 -2.41 -12.36
CA GLU A 666 -2.66 -1.95 -13.18
C GLU A 666 -3.44 -0.83 -12.48
N MET A 667 -3.74 -1.00 -11.19
CA MET A 667 -4.49 0.00 -10.42
C MET A 667 -3.68 1.27 -10.19
N TYR A 668 -2.40 1.12 -9.90
CA TYR A 668 -1.50 2.26 -9.78
C TYR A 668 -1.42 3.06 -11.09
N ASP A 669 -1.21 2.40 -12.23
CA ASP A 669 -1.15 3.02 -13.56
C ASP A 669 -2.48 3.69 -13.95
N ALA A 670 -3.60 3.09 -13.53
CA ALA A 670 -4.92 3.68 -13.68
C ALA A 670 -5.16 4.94 -12.81
N GLY A 671 -4.22 5.30 -11.93
CA GLY A 671 -4.25 6.50 -11.10
C GLY A 671 -4.87 6.34 -9.72
N PHE A 672 -5.13 5.12 -9.26
CA PHE A 672 -5.61 4.88 -7.90
C PHE A 672 -4.48 4.96 -6.87
N SER A 673 -4.84 5.25 -5.63
CA SER A 673 -3.95 5.05 -4.48
C SER A 673 -4.11 3.63 -3.95
N VAL A 674 -2.99 2.99 -3.58
CA VAL A 674 -2.92 1.57 -3.26
C VAL A 674 -2.42 1.35 -1.84
N ILE A 675 -3.04 0.41 -1.13
CA ILE A 675 -2.65 -0.05 0.22
C ILE A 675 -2.36 -1.55 0.13
N ASN A 676 -1.24 -1.98 0.69
CA ASN A 676 -0.87 -3.39 0.75
C ASN A 676 -1.59 -4.09 1.92
N SER A 677 -2.42 -5.07 1.59
CA SER A 677 -3.04 -5.99 2.55
C SER A 677 -2.98 -7.43 2.04
N LEU A 678 -1.91 -7.77 1.31
CA LEU A 678 -1.80 -9.03 0.59
C LEU A 678 -1.94 -10.24 1.52
N SER A 679 -2.91 -11.10 1.22
CA SER A 679 -3.32 -12.22 2.07
C SER A 679 -2.17 -13.19 2.39
N SER A 680 -1.27 -13.44 1.42
CA SER A 680 -0.12 -14.33 1.58
C SER A 680 0.88 -13.89 2.65
N SER A 681 0.90 -12.60 3.04
CA SER A 681 1.89 -12.03 3.96
C SER A 681 1.31 -11.25 5.14
N LEU A 682 0.04 -10.79 5.04
CA LEU A 682 -0.55 -9.86 6.00
C LEU A 682 -1.88 -10.34 6.60
N TYR A 683 -2.33 -11.57 6.29
CA TYR A 683 -3.56 -12.12 6.88
C TYR A 683 -3.27 -13.04 8.05
N LEU A 684 -3.98 -12.80 9.14
CA LEU A 684 -4.10 -13.66 10.32
C LEU A 684 -5.48 -14.31 10.29
N ILE A 685 -5.53 -15.64 10.21
CA ILE A 685 -6.78 -16.43 10.23
C ILE A 685 -6.67 -17.48 11.34
N PRO A 686 -7.06 -17.12 12.56
CA PRO A 686 -6.95 -17.99 13.73
C PRO A 686 -7.64 -19.32 13.53
N GLY A 687 -6.89 -20.42 13.70
CA GLY A 687 -7.36 -21.78 13.46
C GLY A 687 -7.25 -22.27 12.02
N GLY A 688 -6.80 -21.42 11.10
CA GLY A 688 -6.58 -21.71 9.69
C GLY A 688 -5.11 -21.84 9.30
N GLY A 689 -4.84 -21.91 8.00
CA GLY A 689 -3.48 -22.00 7.45
C GLY A 689 -2.61 -20.74 7.68
N TYR A 690 -3.24 -19.61 7.95
CA TYR A 690 -2.62 -18.31 8.25
C TYR A 690 -2.77 -17.93 9.74
N ASP A 691 -2.66 -18.91 10.66
CA ASP A 691 -2.85 -18.66 12.10
C ASP A 691 -1.87 -17.63 12.66
N ARG A 692 -0.66 -17.52 12.07
CA ARG A 692 0.37 -16.53 12.40
C ARG A 692 1.13 -16.09 11.16
N LEU A 693 1.65 -14.85 11.18
CA LEU A 693 2.48 -14.34 10.09
C LEU A 693 3.91 -14.90 10.17
N ASP A 694 4.59 -14.99 9.03
CA ASP A 694 6.01 -15.34 8.97
C ASP A 694 6.88 -14.14 9.36
N LEU A 695 7.28 -14.08 10.63
CA LEU A 695 8.08 -12.98 11.19
C LEU A 695 9.46 -12.84 10.52
N ASP A 696 10.04 -13.96 10.10
CA ASP A 696 11.34 -13.98 9.42
C ASP A 696 11.25 -13.34 8.03
N PHE A 697 10.18 -13.65 7.29
CA PHE A 697 9.88 -12.98 6.02
C PHE A 697 9.59 -11.50 6.22
N LEU A 698 8.73 -11.13 7.18
CA LEU A 698 8.42 -9.75 7.50
C LEU A 698 9.68 -8.93 7.84
N GLU A 699 10.57 -9.47 8.66
CA GLU A 699 11.79 -8.77 9.07
C GLU A 699 12.77 -8.60 7.91
N LYS A 700 13.02 -9.66 7.12
CA LYS A 700 14.14 -9.73 6.19
C LYS A 700 13.80 -9.28 4.76
N LYS A 701 12.55 -9.50 4.32
CA LYS A 701 12.18 -9.33 2.90
C LYS A 701 11.04 -8.36 2.67
N TRP A 702 9.97 -8.46 3.44
CA TRP A 702 8.75 -7.70 3.21
C TRP A 702 9.00 -6.18 3.20
N GLN A 703 8.39 -5.49 2.26
CA GLN A 703 8.36 -4.03 2.14
C GLN A 703 6.92 -3.56 1.87
N PRO A 704 6.50 -2.39 2.37
CA PRO A 704 5.13 -1.91 2.21
C PRO A 704 4.68 -1.69 0.76
N ASN A 705 5.61 -1.34 -0.14
CA ASN A 705 5.36 -1.09 -1.56
C ASN A 705 5.55 -2.33 -2.45
N VAL A 706 5.90 -3.48 -1.86
CA VAL A 706 6.15 -4.72 -2.59
C VAL A 706 5.01 -5.71 -2.37
N PHE A 707 4.41 -6.16 -3.46
CA PHE A 707 3.37 -7.19 -3.48
C PHE A 707 3.99 -8.46 -4.05
N GLU A 708 4.30 -9.41 -3.17
CA GLU A 708 5.01 -10.64 -3.53
C GLU A 708 4.09 -11.87 -3.37
N THR A 709 3.93 -12.61 -4.44
CA THR A 709 3.32 -13.95 -4.45
C THR A 709 4.40 -15.00 -4.76
N GLN A 710 4.02 -16.28 -4.80
CA GLN A 710 4.95 -17.33 -5.22
C GLN A 710 5.35 -17.21 -6.70
N GLU A 711 4.53 -16.55 -7.51
CA GLU A 711 4.64 -16.52 -8.98
C GLU A 711 5.16 -15.18 -9.50
N ARG A 712 4.85 -14.08 -8.83
CA ARG A 712 5.16 -12.73 -9.30
C ARG A 712 5.40 -11.75 -8.15
N THR A 713 6.21 -10.73 -8.43
CA THR A 713 6.46 -9.59 -7.54
C THR A 713 6.15 -8.30 -8.29
N TRP A 714 5.40 -7.41 -7.64
CA TRP A 714 5.16 -6.03 -8.08
C TRP A 714 5.80 -5.10 -7.07
N GLU A 715 6.54 -4.12 -7.55
CA GLU A 715 7.14 -3.09 -6.72
C GLU A 715 6.64 -1.72 -7.19
N LEU A 716 5.75 -1.12 -6.39
CA LEU A 716 5.25 0.22 -6.68
C LEU A 716 6.25 1.28 -6.20
N PRO A 717 6.32 2.45 -6.88
CA PRO A 717 7.26 3.50 -6.52
C PRO A 717 7.11 3.96 -5.07
N ARG A 718 8.18 3.89 -4.30
CA ARG A 718 8.20 4.32 -2.90
C ARG A 718 8.00 5.83 -2.75
N TRP A 719 8.53 6.60 -3.68
CA TRP A 719 8.41 8.06 -3.72
C TRP A 719 6.99 8.56 -4.09
N SER A 720 6.11 7.67 -4.53
CA SER A 720 4.77 8.07 -4.95
C SER A 720 3.82 8.26 -3.78
N SER A 721 3.15 9.42 -3.72
CA SER A 721 2.08 9.68 -2.76
C SER A 721 0.85 8.77 -2.92
N ARG A 722 0.80 7.96 -3.99
CA ARG A 722 -0.27 6.99 -4.23
C ARG A 722 0.03 5.59 -3.68
N THR A 723 1.27 5.33 -3.28
CA THR A 723 1.64 4.12 -2.54
C THR A 723 1.53 4.42 -1.05
N LEU A 724 0.40 4.04 -0.43
CA LEU A 724 0.01 4.58 0.87
C LEU A 724 0.63 3.86 2.08
N GLY A 725 1.13 2.64 1.91
CA GLY A 725 1.61 1.79 2.99
C GLY A 725 0.82 0.49 3.10
N ALA A 726 0.58 -0.01 4.32
CA ALA A 726 -0.04 -1.31 4.50
C ALA A 726 -1.02 -1.39 5.68
N CYS A 727 -1.91 -2.39 5.60
CA CYS A 727 -2.84 -2.76 6.65
C CYS A 727 -2.88 -4.29 6.77
N TYR A 728 -2.40 -4.86 7.87
CA TYR A 728 -2.55 -6.30 8.11
C TYR A 728 -3.89 -6.60 8.78
N MET A 729 -4.45 -7.79 8.49
CA MET A 729 -5.84 -8.12 8.82
C MET A 729 -5.93 -9.36 9.69
N LEU A 730 -6.87 -9.37 10.64
CA LEU A 730 -7.28 -10.55 11.40
C LEU A 730 -8.71 -10.92 11.04
N TRP A 731 -8.85 -12.08 10.39
CA TRP A 731 -10.12 -12.64 9.97
C TRP A 731 -10.58 -13.76 10.87
N ASN A 732 -11.86 -13.82 11.17
CA ASN A 732 -12.48 -14.83 12.03
C ASN A 732 -13.21 -15.94 11.25
N ASP A 733 -12.69 -16.34 10.09
CA ASP A 733 -13.27 -17.30 9.14
C ASP A 733 -13.72 -18.61 9.80
N TYR A 734 -12.93 -19.10 10.75
CA TYR A 734 -13.16 -20.36 11.42
C TYR A 734 -13.76 -20.22 12.83
N ALA A 735 -14.25 -19.04 13.21
CA ALA A 735 -14.78 -18.77 14.55
C ALA A 735 -16.00 -19.64 14.92
N SER A 736 -16.78 -20.07 13.92
CA SER A 736 -17.97 -20.91 14.12
C SER A 736 -17.68 -22.41 14.07
N GLN A 737 -16.42 -22.85 13.82
CA GLN A 737 -16.09 -24.27 13.73
C GLN A 737 -15.89 -24.89 15.12
N ASP A 738 -16.42 -26.12 15.28
CA ASP A 738 -16.25 -26.89 16.51
C ASP A 738 -14.75 -27.10 16.83
N GLY A 739 -14.35 -26.73 18.05
CA GLY A 739 -12.97 -26.83 18.53
C GLY A 739 -12.11 -25.58 18.31
N ASN A 740 -12.62 -24.52 17.68
CA ASN A 740 -11.96 -23.23 17.58
C ASN A 740 -12.38 -22.29 18.73
N GLU A 741 -11.89 -22.59 19.94
CA GLU A 741 -12.17 -21.82 21.16
C GLU A 741 -11.08 -20.77 21.43
N ILE A 742 -10.74 -19.94 20.40
CA ILE A 742 -9.75 -18.88 20.58
C ILE A 742 -10.38 -17.75 21.42
N THR A 743 -9.75 -17.38 22.50
CA THR A 743 -10.18 -16.27 23.37
C THR A 743 -9.83 -14.92 22.78
N GLU A 744 -10.40 -13.82 23.30
CA GLU A 744 -9.98 -12.46 22.94
C GLU A 744 -8.50 -12.20 23.24
N ASP A 745 -7.97 -12.76 24.32
CA ASP A 745 -6.52 -12.70 24.59
C ASP A 745 -5.72 -13.43 23.51
N GLY A 746 -6.22 -14.56 23.02
CA GLY A 746 -5.59 -15.29 21.91
C GLY A 746 -5.66 -14.54 20.57
N LEU A 747 -6.69 -13.72 20.33
CA LEU A 747 -6.74 -12.79 19.20
C LEU A 747 -5.73 -11.65 19.38
N PHE A 748 -5.67 -11.08 20.57
CA PHE A 748 -4.72 -10.01 20.91
C PHE A 748 -3.26 -10.46 20.77
N GLU A 749 -2.91 -11.67 21.20
CA GLU A 749 -1.56 -12.22 21.03
C GLU A 749 -1.15 -12.30 19.56
N ARG A 750 -2.05 -12.75 18.68
CA ARG A 750 -1.77 -12.84 17.23
C ARG A 750 -1.62 -11.47 16.58
N PHE A 751 -2.46 -10.54 16.98
CA PHE A 751 -2.35 -9.14 16.58
C PHE A 751 -1.00 -8.54 16.99
N ALA A 752 -0.59 -8.72 18.25
CA ALA A 752 0.58 -8.05 18.82
C ALA A 752 1.92 -8.66 18.33
N GLU A 753 1.94 -9.95 17.96
CA GLU A 753 3.17 -10.66 17.61
C GLU A 753 3.96 -10.01 16.44
N PRO A 754 3.36 -9.64 15.30
CA PRO A 754 4.09 -9.00 14.20
C PRO A 754 4.22 -7.47 14.33
N LEU A 755 3.56 -6.86 15.31
CA LEU A 755 3.30 -5.42 15.36
C LEU A 755 4.59 -4.58 15.38
N ASP A 756 5.59 -4.96 16.18
CA ASP A 756 6.85 -4.20 16.26
C ASP A 756 7.60 -4.18 14.91
N ILE A 757 7.61 -5.30 14.20
CA ILE A 757 8.27 -5.41 12.88
C ILE A 757 7.54 -4.53 11.86
N LEU A 758 6.21 -4.68 11.76
CA LEU A 758 5.40 -3.92 10.82
C LEU A 758 5.45 -2.43 11.10
N ALA A 759 5.33 -2.03 12.36
CA ALA A 759 5.40 -0.64 12.76
C ALA A 759 6.72 0.03 12.37
N ARG A 760 7.86 -0.63 12.63
CA ARG A 760 9.18 -0.12 12.23
C ARG A 760 9.31 0.05 10.72
N LYS A 761 8.84 -0.91 9.94
CA LYS A 761 8.91 -0.87 8.48
C LYS A 761 7.93 0.13 7.87
N LEU A 762 6.83 0.39 8.51
CA LEU A 762 5.84 1.37 8.09
C LEU A 762 6.13 2.79 8.57
N TRP A 763 7.00 2.95 9.56
CA TRP A 763 7.46 4.27 9.99
C TRP A 763 8.60 4.80 9.10
N LYS A 764 9.48 3.90 8.56
CA LYS A 764 10.70 4.25 7.82
C LYS A 764 10.62 3.96 6.32
#